data_1b3d5df17cd767a9c0b27ca60fdf5b5e
#
_entry.id   1b3d5df17cd767a9c0b27ca60fdf5b5e
#
_cell.length_a   1.000
_cell.length_b   1.000
_cell.length_c   1.000
_cell.angle_alpha   90.00
_cell.angle_beta   90.00
_cell.angle_gamma   90.00
#
_symmetry.space_group_name_H-M   'P 1'
#
loop_
_entity.id
_entity.type
_entity.pdbx_description
1 polymer ?
#
loop_
_entity_poly.entity_id
_entity_poly.type
_entity_poly.pdbx_seq_one_letter_code
_entity_poly.pdbx_strand_id
1 'polypeptide(L)'
;MRYLLLLSSILFISACSDDNDDNNVEIITPPPVQEFSPSKTYSVTLSGKQEVPMNASMQTATATVELDESLMQFRATLDASAVEGFSAAHIHDGDLGANGDVAFTFESTSEGMYEVAITDLDEALIADLMDGDWYINVHTEEFANGELRAQIVPDTTSIITFALNGSQQVPMNDTDAMGYGYASYDSASTELRLRAVTMGVDDATAAHIHTGKLGSNGDVFVTLEQDDEVMTDWVVPEGTTIDSDTLAVLLDGGHYVNVHTPEFAGGEIRGQILTDNYAVATFDLSGSQEVPMVTTTAEGDGYALVDTTDYSVELTVVTSGLDDASAAHIHTGRIGENGDVLVALEQSMDDPNVWMTPSNTMINADIFTVLASGGHYVNVHTPTNTGGELRGQILTSNYAFTSFKLNGAQEVPAVDSDASGEAYALVNMNDYNLELRVNTTGVDDATGAHIHTGRIGTNGEVLVALEQSPTDSSKWMTPENTQINADIFAVLASGGHYVNVHTPANASGEIRGQILTDNYQLVTFPLSGMQEVPAVDTTASGSGYALVNMDNYHLELRALTQGVSDATAAHIHTGRIGMNGEVLAALAQSADNVNLWETPENTMINADIFAILASGGHYVNIHTPAHPNGELRGQILTDNYVFVTFPLSGAQEVPAVTTDAFGDGYALINTTDYSVELQVLTSGVSDASAAHIHTGVAGENGPVLVALEQDENDMNRWMTSTGTMINADIFSVLAMGGHYVNVHTPANPSGELRGQIQ
;
A
#
# COMPACT_ATOMS: atom_id res chain seq x y z
N MET A 1 -31.92 -47.49 -20.36
CA MET A 1 -32.59 -48.60 -21.09
C MET A 1 -34.09 -48.50 -20.87
N ARG A 2 -34.74 -47.75 -21.76
CA ARG A 2 -36.16 -47.93 -22.20
C ARG A 2 -36.47 -46.72 -23.11
N TYR A 3 -36.35 -47.00 -24.41
CA TYR A 3 -36.86 -46.16 -25.50
C TYR A 3 -38.37 -46.16 -25.46
N LEU A 4 -39.04 -45.03 -25.55
CA LEU A 4 -40.45 -44.93 -25.89
C LEU A 4 -40.53 -44.25 -27.28
N LEU A 5 -40.70 -45.12 -28.29
CA LEU A 5 -41.11 -44.71 -29.64
C LEU A 5 -42.58 -44.28 -29.61
N LEU A 6 -42.90 -43.04 -29.98
CA LEU A 6 -44.23 -42.67 -30.39
C LEU A 6 -44.41 -43.02 -31.87
N LEU A 7 -45.17 -44.10 -32.16
CA LEU A 7 -45.68 -44.43 -33.47
C LEU A 7 -46.88 -43.52 -33.81
N SER A 8 -46.73 -42.69 -34.83
CA SER A 8 -47.89 -42.07 -35.51
C SER A 8 -48.67 -43.12 -36.31
N SER A 9 -49.87 -43.48 -35.82
CA SER A 9 -50.76 -44.33 -36.54
C SER A 9 -51.55 -43.56 -37.61
N ILE A 10 -51.13 -43.75 -38.86
CA ILE A 10 -51.95 -43.35 -40.02
C ILE A 10 -53.14 -44.32 -40.18
N LEU A 11 -54.35 -43.83 -39.97
CA LEU A 11 -55.58 -44.59 -40.16
C LEU A 11 -55.98 -44.46 -41.62
N PHE A 12 -55.79 -45.53 -42.40
CA PHE A 12 -56.48 -45.69 -43.72
C PHE A 12 -57.91 -46.07 -43.51
N ILE A 13 -58.84 -45.20 -43.89
CA ILE A 13 -60.26 -45.55 -44.05
C ILE A 13 -60.51 -45.89 -45.53
N SER A 14 -60.81 -47.16 -45.77
CA SER A 14 -61.28 -47.65 -47.02
C SER A 14 -62.78 -47.22 -47.24
N ALA A 15 -63.03 -46.44 -48.26
CA ALA A 15 -64.37 -46.04 -48.65
C ALA A 15 -65.06 -47.15 -49.46
N CYS A 16 -66.14 -47.68 -48.97
CA CYS A 16 -67.20 -48.31 -49.82
C CYS A 16 -68.23 -47.24 -50.18
N SER A 17 -68.44 -47.09 -51.45
CA SER A 17 -69.55 -46.29 -52.06
C SER A 17 -70.89 -46.86 -51.71
N ASP A 18 -71.86 -46.00 -51.27
CA ASP A 18 -73.13 -45.86 -51.90
C ASP A 18 -73.97 -44.71 -51.25
N ASP A 19 -74.51 -43.92 -52.17
CA ASP A 19 -75.72 -43.09 -52.10
C ASP A 19 -75.80 -41.83 -51.23
N ASN A 20 -75.80 -40.71 -51.92
CA ASN A 20 -76.60 -39.47 -51.75
C ASN A 20 -77.05 -39.10 -50.33
N ASP A 21 -76.36 -38.12 -49.78
CA ASP A 21 -77.05 -36.98 -49.11
C ASP A 21 -76.02 -35.79 -49.04
N ASP A 22 -76.48 -34.61 -49.47
CA ASP A 22 -75.77 -33.33 -49.37
C ASP A 22 -75.60 -32.97 -47.87
N ASN A 23 -74.41 -33.34 -47.31
CA ASN A 23 -73.92 -32.73 -46.11
C ASN A 23 -72.53 -32.15 -46.38
N ASN A 24 -72.51 -30.84 -46.49
CA ASN A 24 -71.29 -30.03 -46.59
C ASN A 24 -70.51 -30.21 -45.24
N VAL A 25 -69.57 -31.18 -45.24
CA VAL A 25 -68.60 -31.32 -44.10
C VAL A 25 -67.56 -30.29 -44.38
N GLU A 26 -67.69 -29.17 -43.69
CA GLU A 26 -66.56 -28.20 -43.56
C GLU A 26 -65.39 -28.98 -42.99
N ILE A 27 -64.35 -29.21 -43.80
CA ILE A 27 -63.05 -29.70 -43.34
C ILE A 27 -62.45 -28.54 -42.57
N ILE A 28 -62.64 -28.55 -41.26
CA ILE A 28 -61.86 -27.65 -40.38
C ILE A 28 -60.40 -28.10 -40.48
N THR A 29 -59.62 -27.47 -41.36
CA THR A 29 -58.19 -27.58 -41.32
C THR A 29 -57.77 -26.99 -40.03
N PRO A 30 -56.99 -27.70 -39.15
CA PRO A 30 -56.45 -27.07 -37.97
C PRO A 30 -55.67 -25.81 -38.39
N PRO A 31 -55.75 -24.73 -37.63
CA PRO A 31 -54.94 -23.55 -37.95
C PRO A 31 -53.49 -23.99 -38.11
N PRO A 32 -52.73 -23.38 -39.03
CA PRO A 32 -51.33 -23.70 -39.22
C PRO A 32 -50.65 -23.54 -37.84
N VAL A 33 -49.91 -24.56 -37.43
CA VAL A 33 -49.05 -24.45 -36.25
C VAL A 33 -48.12 -23.31 -36.55
N GLN A 34 -48.20 -22.24 -35.78
CA GLN A 34 -47.31 -21.09 -35.93
C GLN A 34 -45.94 -21.57 -35.47
N GLU A 35 -44.96 -21.52 -36.35
CA GLU A 35 -43.59 -21.90 -36.05
C GLU A 35 -42.92 -20.75 -35.25
N PHE A 36 -42.02 -21.08 -34.32
CA PHE A 36 -41.19 -20.11 -33.58
C PHE A 36 -40.42 -19.22 -34.57
N SER A 37 -40.61 -17.92 -34.48
CA SER A 37 -39.97 -16.93 -35.34
C SER A 37 -39.57 -15.72 -34.44
N PRO A 38 -38.30 -15.60 -34.03
CA PRO A 38 -37.92 -14.59 -33.08
C PRO A 38 -38.21 -13.16 -33.58
N SER A 39 -38.89 -12.39 -32.76
CA SER A 39 -39.10 -10.95 -32.95
C SER A 39 -37.95 -10.13 -32.39
N LYS A 40 -37.22 -10.69 -31.40
CA LYS A 40 -36.03 -10.12 -30.78
C LYS A 40 -34.95 -11.20 -30.66
N THR A 41 -33.70 -10.76 -30.80
CA THR A 41 -32.50 -11.59 -30.58
C THR A 41 -31.50 -10.78 -29.82
N TYR A 42 -30.92 -11.37 -28.75
CA TYR A 42 -29.87 -10.78 -27.92
C TYR A 42 -28.63 -11.68 -28.01
N SER A 43 -27.47 -11.09 -28.28
CA SER A 43 -26.19 -11.80 -28.33
C SER A 43 -25.27 -11.26 -27.24
N VAL A 44 -24.94 -12.09 -26.26
CA VAL A 44 -24.18 -11.65 -25.09
C VAL A 44 -22.91 -12.47 -24.91
N THR A 45 -21.88 -11.82 -24.38
CA THR A 45 -20.62 -12.45 -23.95
C THR A 45 -20.53 -12.39 -22.43
N LEU A 46 -20.40 -13.57 -21.82
CA LEU A 46 -20.27 -13.72 -20.38
C LEU A 46 -18.81 -13.55 -19.97
N SER A 47 -18.58 -12.82 -18.86
CA SER A 47 -17.27 -12.60 -18.28
C SER A 47 -17.32 -12.46 -16.77
N GLY A 48 -16.20 -12.69 -16.09
CA GLY A 48 -16.07 -12.48 -14.65
C GLY A 48 -16.22 -11.01 -14.23
N LYS A 49 -15.96 -10.07 -15.14
CA LYS A 49 -16.13 -8.63 -14.89
C LYS A 49 -17.59 -8.20 -14.66
N GLN A 50 -18.57 -8.95 -15.19
CA GLN A 50 -19.99 -8.66 -14.97
C GLN A 50 -20.56 -9.37 -13.73
N GLU A 51 -19.80 -10.25 -13.06
CA GLU A 51 -20.22 -10.86 -11.80
C GLU A 51 -20.39 -9.84 -10.69
N VAL A 52 -21.22 -10.18 -9.70
CA VAL A 52 -21.48 -9.33 -8.53
C VAL A 52 -21.18 -10.12 -7.25
N PRO A 53 -20.07 -9.85 -6.58
CA PRO A 53 -18.98 -8.92 -6.97
C PRO A 53 -18.19 -9.42 -8.18
N MET A 54 -17.52 -8.51 -8.91
CA MET A 54 -16.63 -8.86 -10.00
C MET A 54 -15.56 -9.86 -9.56
N ASN A 55 -15.13 -10.75 -10.47
CA ASN A 55 -14.02 -11.65 -10.23
C ASN A 55 -12.93 -11.55 -11.30
N ALA A 56 -11.78 -12.13 -11.01
CA ALA A 56 -10.60 -12.06 -11.87
C ALA A 56 -10.54 -13.14 -12.97
N SER A 57 -11.62 -13.89 -13.20
CA SER A 57 -11.62 -14.94 -14.23
C SER A 57 -11.38 -14.34 -15.62
N MET A 58 -10.49 -14.97 -16.37
CA MET A 58 -10.20 -14.66 -17.77
C MET A 58 -10.99 -15.53 -18.74
N GLN A 59 -11.83 -16.47 -18.23
CA GLN A 59 -12.67 -17.30 -19.04
C GLN A 59 -13.84 -16.49 -19.63
N THR A 60 -14.38 -16.95 -20.73
CA THR A 60 -15.55 -16.34 -21.37
C THR A 60 -16.47 -17.41 -21.94
N ALA A 61 -17.74 -17.10 -22.04
CA ALA A 61 -18.75 -17.89 -22.75
C ALA A 61 -19.61 -16.95 -23.61
N THR A 62 -20.34 -17.51 -24.56
CA THR A 62 -21.28 -16.73 -25.39
C THR A 62 -22.69 -17.32 -25.35
N ALA A 63 -23.70 -16.46 -25.38
CA ALA A 63 -25.07 -16.89 -25.44
C ALA A 63 -25.89 -16.08 -26.43
N THR A 64 -26.91 -16.74 -26.98
CA THR A 64 -27.93 -16.10 -27.81
C THR A 64 -29.29 -16.36 -27.20
N VAL A 65 -30.08 -15.30 -26.99
CA VAL A 65 -31.42 -15.34 -26.48
C VAL A 65 -32.39 -14.84 -27.57
N GLU A 66 -33.39 -15.63 -27.89
CA GLU A 66 -34.41 -15.36 -28.93
C GLU A 66 -35.80 -15.31 -28.30
N LEU A 67 -36.56 -14.25 -28.54
CA LEU A 67 -37.92 -14.05 -28.08
C LEU A 67 -38.90 -13.99 -29.26
N ASP A 68 -39.93 -14.80 -29.24
CA ASP A 68 -41.12 -14.68 -30.11
C ASP A 68 -42.28 -14.12 -29.27
N GLU A 69 -42.49 -12.79 -29.34
CA GLU A 69 -43.51 -12.07 -28.58
C GLU A 69 -44.92 -12.55 -29.00
N SER A 70 -45.11 -12.98 -30.26
CA SER A 70 -46.41 -13.40 -30.76
C SER A 70 -46.84 -14.76 -30.23
N LEU A 71 -45.89 -15.63 -29.92
CA LEU A 71 -46.11 -16.94 -29.33
C LEU A 71 -45.89 -16.95 -27.81
N MET A 72 -45.39 -15.87 -27.21
CA MET A 72 -44.94 -15.79 -25.84
C MET A 72 -43.94 -16.92 -25.50
N GLN A 73 -42.96 -17.08 -26.39
CA GLN A 73 -41.96 -18.14 -26.31
C GLN A 73 -40.54 -17.54 -26.35
N PHE A 74 -39.65 -18.14 -25.58
CA PHE A 74 -38.27 -17.76 -25.62
C PHE A 74 -37.35 -18.99 -25.70
N ARG A 75 -36.20 -18.82 -26.30
CA ARG A 75 -35.11 -19.79 -26.37
C ARG A 75 -33.79 -19.11 -26.04
N ALA A 76 -32.97 -19.70 -25.17
CA ALA A 76 -31.59 -19.28 -24.93
C ALA A 76 -30.66 -20.45 -25.24
N THR A 77 -29.58 -20.17 -26.00
CA THR A 77 -28.51 -21.12 -26.27
C THR A 77 -27.20 -20.57 -25.70
N LEU A 78 -26.46 -21.41 -24.97
CA LEU A 78 -25.19 -21.07 -24.32
C LEU A 78 -24.08 -21.96 -24.88
N ASP A 79 -22.99 -21.34 -25.37
CA ASP A 79 -21.73 -21.99 -25.70
C ASP A 79 -20.72 -21.75 -24.56
N ALA A 80 -20.53 -22.75 -23.71
CA ALA A 80 -19.55 -22.81 -22.63
C ALA A 80 -18.46 -23.87 -22.90
N SER A 81 -18.22 -24.21 -24.19
CA SER A 81 -17.27 -25.27 -24.58
C SER A 81 -15.82 -24.94 -24.21
N ALA A 82 -15.49 -23.65 -24.02
CA ALA A 82 -14.19 -23.17 -23.59
C ALA A 82 -14.05 -22.98 -22.08
N VAL A 83 -15.14 -23.21 -21.29
CA VAL A 83 -15.15 -22.99 -19.85
C VAL A 83 -14.64 -24.23 -19.12
N GLU A 84 -13.52 -24.11 -18.42
CA GLU A 84 -12.96 -25.16 -17.60
C GLU A 84 -13.74 -25.29 -16.27
N GLY A 85 -13.98 -26.52 -15.80
CA GLY A 85 -14.65 -26.74 -14.51
C GLY A 85 -16.14 -26.42 -14.49
N PHE A 86 -16.80 -26.27 -15.66
CA PHE A 86 -18.24 -25.98 -15.75
C PHE A 86 -19.08 -26.92 -14.88
N SER A 87 -19.95 -26.38 -14.05
CA SER A 87 -20.83 -27.13 -13.15
C SER A 87 -22.32 -26.90 -13.40
N ALA A 88 -22.75 -25.69 -13.70
CA ALA A 88 -24.12 -25.32 -13.98
C ALA A 88 -24.22 -23.98 -14.72
N ALA A 89 -25.36 -23.70 -15.33
CA ALA A 89 -25.71 -22.38 -15.85
C ALA A 89 -27.20 -22.09 -15.64
N HIS A 90 -27.50 -20.82 -15.36
CA HIS A 90 -28.84 -20.35 -15.07
C HIS A 90 -29.11 -19.00 -15.76
N ILE A 91 -30.40 -18.74 -15.98
CA ILE A 91 -30.91 -17.40 -16.19
C ILE A 91 -31.53 -16.95 -14.87
N HIS A 92 -31.14 -15.75 -14.43
CA HIS A 92 -31.62 -15.12 -13.23
C HIS A 92 -32.46 -13.89 -13.55
N ASP A 93 -33.40 -13.57 -12.66
CA ASP A 93 -34.15 -12.34 -12.63
C ASP A 93 -33.41 -11.34 -11.72
N GLY A 94 -32.83 -10.32 -12.31
CA GLY A 94 -32.04 -9.34 -11.57
C GLY A 94 -31.48 -8.24 -12.47
N ASP A 95 -31.51 -7.02 -11.94
CA ASP A 95 -31.02 -5.78 -12.57
C ASP A 95 -29.52 -5.81 -12.83
N LEU A 96 -29.06 -4.86 -13.64
CA LEU A 96 -27.65 -4.61 -13.86
C LEU A 96 -26.91 -4.39 -12.53
N GLY A 97 -25.88 -5.20 -12.26
CA GLY A 97 -25.08 -5.12 -11.05
C GLY A 97 -25.77 -5.61 -9.77
N ALA A 98 -26.96 -6.25 -9.87
CA ALA A 98 -27.65 -6.86 -8.75
C ALA A 98 -27.74 -8.38 -8.92
N ASN A 99 -27.69 -9.13 -7.81
CA ASN A 99 -27.95 -10.58 -7.83
C ASN A 99 -29.45 -10.84 -7.66
N GLY A 100 -30.00 -11.80 -8.40
CA GLY A 100 -31.40 -12.16 -8.39
C GLY A 100 -31.63 -13.66 -8.29
N ASP A 101 -32.91 -14.04 -8.18
CA ASP A 101 -33.33 -15.44 -8.08
C ASP A 101 -33.16 -16.19 -9.41
N VAL A 102 -32.97 -17.51 -9.36
CA VAL A 102 -32.93 -18.36 -10.55
C VAL A 102 -34.33 -18.42 -11.20
N ALA A 103 -34.44 -17.89 -12.42
CA ALA A 103 -35.64 -17.98 -13.22
C ALA A 103 -35.65 -19.28 -14.05
N PHE A 104 -34.56 -19.63 -14.72
CA PHE A 104 -34.46 -20.81 -15.57
C PHE A 104 -33.11 -21.48 -15.48
N THR A 105 -33.07 -22.81 -15.65
CA THR A 105 -31.86 -23.63 -15.66
C THR A 105 -31.57 -24.12 -17.08
N PHE A 106 -30.33 -24.00 -17.53
CA PHE A 106 -29.85 -24.52 -18.81
C PHE A 106 -29.70 -26.05 -18.76
N GLU A 107 -30.16 -26.73 -19.80
CA GLU A 107 -30.00 -28.17 -19.99
C GLU A 107 -28.96 -28.46 -21.09
N SER A 108 -28.10 -29.47 -20.92
CA SER A 108 -27.11 -29.87 -21.90
C SER A 108 -27.75 -30.45 -23.16
N THR A 109 -27.39 -29.94 -24.31
CA THR A 109 -27.81 -30.47 -25.63
C THR A 109 -26.68 -31.27 -26.29
N SER A 110 -25.42 -30.88 -26.08
CA SER A 110 -24.19 -31.56 -26.48
C SER A 110 -23.04 -31.14 -25.59
N GLU A 111 -21.85 -31.69 -25.76
CA GLU A 111 -20.66 -31.29 -24.99
C GLU A 111 -20.39 -29.77 -25.15
N GLY A 112 -20.39 -29.05 -24.02
CA GLY A 112 -20.16 -27.60 -23.95
C GLY A 112 -21.32 -26.73 -24.42
N MET A 113 -22.44 -27.32 -24.91
CA MET A 113 -23.62 -26.59 -25.39
C MET A 113 -24.83 -26.83 -24.52
N TYR A 114 -25.51 -25.75 -24.17
CA TYR A 114 -26.68 -25.78 -23.28
C TYR A 114 -27.82 -24.97 -23.84
N GLU A 115 -29.06 -25.32 -23.50
CA GLU A 115 -30.28 -24.66 -24.00
C GLU A 115 -31.35 -24.54 -22.89
N VAL A 116 -32.07 -23.44 -22.94
CA VAL A 116 -33.36 -23.24 -22.27
C VAL A 116 -34.40 -22.89 -23.32
N ALA A 117 -35.56 -23.54 -23.30
CA ALA A 117 -36.67 -23.19 -24.17
C ALA A 117 -37.99 -23.18 -23.36
N ILE A 118 -38.64 -22.02 -23.33
CA ILE A 118 -39.91 -21.79 -22.63
C ILE A 118 -40.99 -21.46 -23.65
N THR A 119 -42.17 -22.12 -23.53
CA THR A 119 -43.27 -22.03 -24.50
C THR A 119 -44.52 -21.34 -23.94
N ASP A 120 -44.42 -20.76 -22.76
CA ASP A 120 -45.58 -20.12 -22.08
C ASP A 120 -45.08 -19.06 -21.11
N LEU A 121 -44.40 -18.02 -21.65
CA LEU A 121 -44.00 -16.84 -20.89
C LEU A 121 -45.20 -15.96 -20.61
N ASP A 122 -45.27 -15.33 -19.45
CA ASP A 122 -46.28 -14.30 -19.20
C ASP A 122 -45.77 -12.91 -19.68
N GLU A 123 -46.70 -11.95 -19.71
CA GLU A 123 -46.39 -10.58 -20.18
C GLU A 123 -45.38 -9.85 -19.26
N ALA A 124 -45.36 -10.18 -17.96
CA ALA A 124 -44.42 -9.55 -17.01
C ALA A 124 -42.99 -10.02 -17.25
N LEU A 125 -42.78 -11.34 -17.39
CA LEU A 125 -41.47 -11.91 -17.70
C LEU A 125 -40.91 -11.42 -19.05
N ILE A 126 -41.80 -11.17 -20.03
CA ILE A 126 -41.40 -10.58 -21.30
C ILE A 126 -40.95 -9.12 -21.11
N ALA A 127 -41.66 -8.35 -20.28
CA ALA A 127 -41.30 -6.99 -19.98
C ALA A 127 -39.95 -6.93 -19.26
N ASP A 128 -39.72 -7.74 -18.22
CA ASP A 128 -38.48 -7.83 -17.48
C ASP A 128 -37.26 -8.18 -18.38
N LEU A 129 -37.46 -9.16 -19.31
CA LEU A 129 -36.43 -9.49 -20.31
C LEU A 129 -36.17 -8.33 -21.28
N MET A 130 -37.21 -7.62 -21.72
CA MET A 130 -37.06 -6.49 -22.64
C MET A 130 -36.46 -5.26 -22.00
N ASP A 131 -36.67 -5.07 -20.70
CA ASP A 131 -36.11 -4.00 -19.89
C ASP A 131 -34.64 -4.29 -19.49
N GLY A 132 -34.19 -5.55 -19.75
CA GLY A 132 -32.78 -5.92 -19.49
C GLY A 132 -32.54 -6.32 -18.04
N ASP A 133 -33.58 -6.79 -17.33
CA ASP A 133 -33.50 -7.17 -15.91
C ASP A 133 -33.21 -8.66 -15.72
N TRP A 134 -32.83 -9.37 -16.79
CA TRP A 134 -32.35 -10.75 -16.74
C TRP A 134 -30.87 -10.86 -17.06
N TYR A 135 -30.20 -11.85 -16.43
CA TYR A 135 -28.82 -12.19 -16.74
C TYR A 135 -28.58 -13.69 -16.81
N ILE A 136 -27.58 -14.10 -17.57
CA ILE A 136 -27.06 -15.47 -17.61
C ILE A 136 -25.88 -15.55 -16.68
N ASN A 137 -25.86 -16.61 -15.81
CA ASN A 137 -24.74 -16.91 -14.92
C ASN A 137 -24.24 -18.34 -15.17
N VAL A 138 -22.90 -18.49 -15.28
CA VAL A 138 -22.22 -19.78 -15.41
C VAL A 138 -21.40 -20.04 -14.15
N HIS A 139 -21.62 -21.20 -13.55
CA HIS A 139 -20.93 -21.66 -12.33
C HIS A 139 -19.88 -22.71 -12.68
N THR A 140 -18.76 -22.70 -11.95
CA THR A 140 -17.70 -23.70 -12.07
C THR A 140 -17.37 -24.30 -10.71
N GLU A 141 -16.50 -25.30 -10.69
CA GLU A 141 -16.02 -25.92 -9.43
C GLU A 141 -15.25 -24.91 -8.57
N GLU A 142 -14.53 -23.96 -9.20
CA GLU A 142 -13.76 -22.90 -8.51
C GLU A 142 -14.66 -21.76 -8.02
N PHE A 143 -15.64 -21.36 -8.83
CA PHE A 143 -16.58 -20.28 -8.53
C PHE A 143 -18.02 -20.82 -8.42
N ALA A 144 -18.31 -21.44 -7.29
CA ALA A 144 -19.63 -22.05 -7.07
C ALA A 144 -20.81 -21.07 -7.02
N ASN A 145 -20.54 -19.78 -6.72
CA ASN A 145 -21.56 -18.72 -6.72
C ASN A 145 -21.75 -18.03 -8.08
N GLY A 146 -20.87 -18.29 -9.05
CA GLY A 146 -20.84 -17.73 -10.39
C GLY A 146 -19.44 -17.33 -10.80
N GLU A 147 -19.02 -17.76 -11.99
CA GLU A 147 -17.75 -17.36 -12.59
C GLU A 147 -17.94 -16.36 -13.71
N LEU A 148 -18.95 -16.57 -14.56
CA LEU A 148 -19.18 -15.73 -15.72
C LEU A 148 -20.64 -15.27 -15.76
N ARG A 149 -20.83 -13.97 -15.94
CA ARG A 149 -22.15 -13.34 -16.03
C ARG A 149 -22.26 -12.48 -17.29
N ALA A 150 -23.45 -12.42 -17.86
CA ALA A 150 -23.82 -11.41 -18.84
C ALA A 150 -25.27 -10.96 -18.61
N GLN A 151 -25.48 -9.65 -18.52
CA GLN A 151 -26.82 -9.06 -18.57
C GLN A 151 -27.40 -9.26 -19.99
N ILE A 152 -28.67 -9.66 -20.08
CA ILE A 152 -29.35 -9.87 -21.37
C ILE A 152 -29.92 -8.51 -21.81
N VAL A 153 -29.21 -7.86 -22.73
CA VAL A 153 -29.57 -6.51 -23.21
C VAL A 153 -29.55 -6.47 -24.74
N PRO A 154 -30.28 -5.53 -25.37
CA PRO A 154 -30.22 -5.32 -26.82
C PRO A 154 -28.81 -5.04 -27.33
N ASP A 155 -28.52 -5.39 -28.59
CA ASP A 155 -27.22 -5.10 -29.26
C ASP A 155 -26.93 -3.59 -29.35
N THR A 156 -27.91 -2.72 -29.08
CA THR A 156 -27.77 -1.25 -28.99
C THR A 156 -27.23 -0.80 -27.65
N THR A 157 -27.18 -1.69 -26.65
CA THR A 157 -26.76 -1.40 -25.28
C THR A 157 -25.31 -1.85 -25.08
N SER A 158 -24.49 -0.94 -24.59
CA SER A 158 -23.13 -1.22 -24.15
C SER A 158 -23.06 -1.33 -22.63
N ILE A 159 -22.35 -2.31 -22.12
CA ILE A 159 -22.09 -2.48 -20.68
C ILE A 159 -20.65 -2.10 -20.39
N ILE A 160 -20.46 -1.31 -19.33
CA ILE A 160 -19.16 -0.86 -18.81
C ILE A 160 -19.06 -1.30 -17.35
N THR A 161 -17.96 -1.92 -17.00
CA THR A 161 -17.69 -2.35 -15.62
C THR A 161 -16.37 -1.73 -15.16
N PHE A 162 -16.32 -1.26 -13.90
CA PHE A 162 -15.16 -0.58 -13.35
C PHE A 162 -15.07 -0.77 -11.84
N ALA A 163 -13.85 -0.74 -11.30
CA ALA A 163 -13.60 -0.80 -9.86
C ALA A 163 -13.60 0.60 -9.22
N LEU A 164 -14.05 0.67 -7.95
CA LEU A 164 -13.93 1.85 -7.10
C LEU A 164 -12.98 1.53 -5.95
N ASN A 165 -12.04 2.46 -5.67
CA ASN A 165 -11.10 2.36 -4.54
C ASN A 165 -10.55 3.73 -4.14
N GLY A 166 -9.82 3.78 -3.02
CA GLY A 166 -9.20 5.00 -2.51
C GLY A 166 -8.05 5.52 -3.39
N SER A 167 -7.32 4.62 -4.07
CA SER A 167 -6.19 5.00 -4.91
C SER A 167 -6.57 5.75 -6.19
N GLN A 168 -7.84 5.77 -6.57
CA GLN A 168 -8.34 6.61 -7.66
C GLN A 168 -8.81 8.00 -7.19
N GLN A 169 -8.89 8.26 -5.88
CA GLN A 169 -9.20 9.58 -5.34
C GLN A 169 -8.11 10.60 -5.68
N VAL A 170 -8.46 11.89 -5.63
CA VAL A 170 -7.52 12.97 -5.88
C VAL A 170 -7.65 14.02 -4.75
N PRO A 171 -6.70 14.05 -3.82
CA PRO A 171 -5.56 13.12 -3.66
C PRO A 171 -6.01 11.70 -3.28
N MET A 172 -5.11 10.72 -3.47
CA MET A 172 -5.32 9.33 -3.05
C MET A 172 -5.57 9.25 -1.54
N ASN A 173 -6.25 8.20 -1.08
CA ASN A 173 -6.38 7.89 0.33
C ASN A 173 -6.17 6.39 0.58
N ASP A 174 -5.83 6.05 1.82
CA ASP A 174 -5.44 4.70 2.27
C ASP A 174 -6.61 3.87 2.81
N THR A 175 -7.82 4.07 2.27
CA THR A 175 -8.95 3.26 2.70
C THR A 175 -8.87 1.83 2.19
N ASP A 176 -9.28 0.88 3.04
CA ASP A 176 -9.53 -0.52 2.64
C ASP A 176 -10.88 -0.69 1.92
N ALA A 177 -11.69 0.36 1.88
CA ALA A 177 -12.98 0.35 1.22
C ALA A 177 -12.83 0.20 -0.29
N MET A 178 -13.74 -0.53 -0.89
CA MET A 178 -13.75 -0.77 -2.33
C MET A 178 -15.19 -0.86 -2.88
N GLY A 179 -15.32 -0.90 -4.19
CA GLY A 179 -16.59 -1.10 -4.85
C GLY A 179 -16.44 -1.50 -6.30
N TYR A 180 -17.58 -1.79 -6.90
CA TYR A 180 -17.68 -2.12 -8.32
C TYR A 180 -18.82 -1.32 -8.95
N GLY A 181 -18.55 -0.73 -10.11
CA GLY A 181 -19.54 -0.02 -10.90
C GLY A 181 -19.95 -0.83 -12.12
N TYR A 182 -21.25 -0.87 -12.37
CA TYR A 182 -21.89 -1.50 -13.53
C TYR A 182 -22.72 -0.43 -14.23
N ALA A 183 -22.31 -0.01 -15.41
CA ALA A 183 -23.02 0.98 -16.20
C ALA A 183 -23.51 0.39 -17.51
N SER A 184 -24.68 0.77 -17.97
CA SER A 184 -25.16 0.50 -19.32
C SER A 184 -25.65 1.77 -19.99
N TYR A 185 -25.40 1.87 -21.27
CA TYR A 185 -25.93 2.91 -22.15
C TYR A 185 -26.58 2.30 -23.37
N ASP A 186 -27.85 2.61 -23.60
CA ASP A 186 -28.56 2.22 -24.81
C ASP A 186 -28.56 3.36 -25.84
N SER A 187 -27.90 3.14 -26.97
CA SER A 187 -27.78 4.12 -28.05
C SER A 187 -29.12 4.42 -28.77
N ALA A 188 -30.13 3.60 -28.60
CA ALA A 188 -31.47 3.79 -29.22
C ALA A 188 -32.39 4.67 -28.35
N SER A 189 -32.41 4.47 -27.03
CA SER A 189 -33.20 5.27 -26.08
C SER A 189 -32.41 6.43 -25.47
N THR A 190 -31.07 6.42 -25.54
CA THR A 190 -30.15 7.35 -24.88
C THR A 190 -30.15 7.20 -23.34
N GLU A 191 -30.69 6.13 -22.83
CA GLU A 191 -30.79 5.84 -21.39
C GLU A 191 -29.42 5.45 -20.85
N LEU A 192 -29.09 6.00 -19.66
CA LEU A 192 -27.96 5.63 -18.83
C LEU A 192 -28.48 4.95 -17.57
N ARG A 193 -28.08 3.70 -17.33
CA ARG A 193 -28.24 3.03 -16.05
C ARG A 193 -26.86 2.83 -15.42
N LEU A 194 -26.77 2.97 -14.11
CA LEU A 194 -25.56 2.67 -13.36
C LEU A 194 -25.91 2.24 -11.95
N ARG A 195 -25.24 1.20 -11.50
CA ARG A 195 -25.23 0.73 -10.12
C ARG A 195 -23.78 0.70 -9.63
N ALA A 196 -23.51 1.29 -8.46
CA ALA A 196 -22.26 1.16 -7.73
C ALA A 196 -22.51 0.32 -6.47
N VAL A 197 -21.87 -0.83 -6.39
CA VAL A 197 -21.91 -1.76 -5.25
C VAL A 197 -20.69 -1.50 -4.39
N THR A 198 -20.90 -1.13 -3.13
CA THR A 198 -19.80 -0.72 -2.23
C THR A 198 -19.58 -1.73 -1.11
N MET A 199 -18.33 -1.82 -0.64
CA MET A 199 -17.91 -2.68 0.47
C MET A 199 -16.97 -1.88 1.38
N GLY A 200 -17.20 -1.96 2.71
CA GLY A 200 -16.40 -1.26 3.71
C GLY A 200 -16.77 0.22 3.90
N VAL A 201 -17.88 0.70 3.31
CA VAL A 201 -18.40 2.08 3.44
C VAL A 201 -19.83 2.10 3.99
N ASP A 202 -20.06 1.42 5.12
CA ASP A 202 -21.40 1.26 5.73
C ASP A 202 -22.04 2.60 6.18
N ASP A 203 -21.24 3.67 6.32
CA ASP A 203 -21.65 5.00 6.72
C ASP A 203 -21.64 6.02 5.55
N ALA A 204 -21.62 5.54 4.30
CA ALA A 204 -21.68 6.40 3.12
C ALA A 204 -22.86 7.37 3.18
N THR A 205 -22.58 8.66 2.94
CA THR A 205 -23.52 9.75 3.06
C THR A 205 -24.09 10.21 1.73
N ALA A 206 -23.38 9.99 0.64
CA ALA A 206 -23.77 10.35 -0.72
C ALA A 206 -22.89 9.63 -1.75
N ALA A 207 -23.43 9.47 -2.95
CA ALA A 207 -22.66 9.08 -4.11
C ALA A 207 -23.06 9.89 -5.35
N HIS A 208 -22.11 10.17 -6.22
CA HIS A 208 -22.31 11.00 -7.40
C HIS A 208 -21.54 10.45 -8.61
N ILE A 209 -22.08 10.73 -9.81
CA ILE A 209 -21.25 10.75 -11.01
C ILE A 209 -20.73 12.19 -11.18
N HIS A 210 -19.43 12.34 -11.37
CA HIS A 210 -18.76 13.60 -11.64
C HIS A 210 -18.23 13.66 -13.08
N THR A 211 -18.06 14.86 -13.61
CA THR A 211 -17.23 15.07 -14.81
C THR A 211 -15.78 15.20 -14.37
N GLY A 212 -14.87 14.56 -15.09
CA GLY A 212 -13.43 14.65 -14.81
C GLY A 212 -12.70 13.39 -15.26
N LYS A 213 -11.49 13.57 -15.78
CA LYS A 213 -10.60 12.45 -16.12
C LYS A 213 -9.88 11.95 -14.88
N LEU A 214 -9.28 10.76 -14.99
CA LEU A 214 -8.45 10.18 -13.95
C LEU A 214 -7.35 11.17 -13.52
N GLY A 215 -7.15 11.35 -12.21
CA GLY A 215 -6.22 12.33 -11.64
C GLY A 215 -6.74 13.78 -11.57
N SER A 216 -8.04 14.02 -11.88
CA SER A 216 -8.65 15.36 -11.80
C SER A 216 -10.00 15.31 -11.14
N ASN A 217 -10.28 16.27 -10.25
CA ASN A 217 -11.62 16.47 -9.67
C ASN A 217 -12.48 17.34 -10.58
N GLY A 218 -13.80 17.10 -10.59
CA GLY A 218 -14.73 17.86 -11.41
C GLY A 218 -16.11 18.02 -10.78
N ASP A 219 -17.00 18.73 -11.48
CA ASP A 219 -18.34 19.04 -11.00
C ASP A 219 -19.24 17.80 -10.96
N VAL A 220 -20.23 17.80 -10.05
CA VAL A 220 -21.28 16.76 -10.01
C VAL A 220 -22.09 16.81 -11.30
N PHE A 221 -22.17 15.66 -11.97
CA PHE A 221 -23.00 15.46 -13.16
C PHE A 221 -24.35 14.85 -12.81
N VAL A 222 -24.36 13.72 -12.03
CA VAL A 222 -25.60 13.06 -11.56
C VAL A 222 -25.43 12.68 -10.09
N THR A 223 -26.46 12.98 -9.28
CA THR A 223 -26.55 12.45 -7.91
C THR A 223 -27.14 11.05 -7.97
N LEU A 224 -26.49 10.07 -7.35
CA LEU A 224 -27.00 8.71 -7.22
C LEU A 224 -27.98 8.62 -6.06
N GLU A 225 -28.93 7.71 -6.18
CA GLU A 225 -29.88 7.36 -5.13
C GLU A 225 -29.39 6.07 -4.45
N GLN A 226 -29.54 6.01 -3.12
CA GLN A 226 -29.23 4.79 -2.39
C GLN A 226 -30.35 3.78 -2.64
N ASP A 227 -29.99 2.50 -2.89
CA ASP A 227 -30.96 1.44 -3.11
C ASP A 227 -31.77 1.17 -1.82
N ASP A 228 -33.08 1.13 -1.92
CA ASP A 228 -34.00 0.98 -0.77
C ASP A 228 -33.90 -0.43 -0.11
N GLU A 229 -33.42 -1.44 -0.86
CA GLU A 229 -33.31 -2.83 -0.41
C GLU A 229 -31.89 -3.20 0.02
N VAL A 230 -30.86 -2.62 -0.67
CA VAL A 230 -29.44 -2.88 -0.43
C VAL A 230 -28.71 -1.56 -0.17
N MET A 231 -28.62 -1.15 1.10
CA MET A 231 -28.09 0.13 1.52
C MET A 231 -26.62 0.39 1.14
N THR A 232 -25.90 -0.62 0.68
CA THR A 232 -24.52 -0.50 0.15
C THR A 232 -24.47 -0.15 -1.33
N ASP A 233 -25.65 -0.17 -1.99
CA ASP A 233 -25.75 0.05 -3.42
C ASP A 233 -26.29 1.46 -3.72
N TRP A 234 -25.74 2.05 -4.77
CA TRP A 234 -26.09 3.38 -5.25
C TRP A 234 -26.44 3.33 -6.73
N VAL A 235 -27.57 3.88 -7.11
CA VAL A 235 -28.11 3.78 -8.48
C VAL A 235 -28.37 5.14 -9.10
N VAL A 236 -28.22 5.21 -10.41
CA VAL A 236 -28.68 6.39 -11.19
C VAL A 236 -30.22 6.41 -11.15
N PRO A 237 -30.85 7.61 -10.93
CA PRO A 237 -32.31 7.73 -10.97
C PRO A 237 -32.89 7.18 -12.27
N GLU A 238 -34.02 6.44 -12.15
CA GLU A 238 -34.73 5.84 -13.30
C GLU A 238 -35.03 6.86 -14.39
N GLY A 239 -34.85 6.47 -15.66
CA GLY A 239 -35.10 7.32 -16.83
C GLY A 239 -34.04 8.41 -17.06
N THR A 240 -32.88 8.32 -16.43
CA THR A 240 -31.76 9.22 -16.72
C THR A 240 -31.27 9.02 -18.15
N THR A 241 -31.24 10.10 -18.92
CA THR A 241 -30.76 10.09 -20.31
C THR A 241 -29.58 11.04 -20.51
N ILE A 242 -28.66 10.68 -21.38
CA ILE A 242 -27.51 11.52 -21.77
C ILE A 242 -27.51 11.75 -23.28
N ASP A 243 -26.98 12.88 -23.72
CA ASP A 243 -26.86 13.17 -25.14
C ASP A 243 -25.58 12.59 -25.75
N SER A 244 -25.44 12.67 -27.06
CA SER A 244 -24.29 12.13 -27.78
C SER A 244 -22.95 12.76 -27.38
N ASP A 245 -22.94 14.04 -26.98
CA ASP A 245 -21.72 14.75 -26.61
C ASP A 245 -21.26 14.29 -25.22
N THR A 246 -22.19 14.16 -24.27
CA THR A 246 -21.95 13.58 -22.95
C THR A 246 -21.51 12.13 -23.05
N LEU A 247 -22.15 11.34 -23.92
CA LEU A 247 -21.72 9.95 -24.16
C LEU A 247 -20.28 9.88 -24.69
N ALA A 248 -19.91 10.74 -25.63
CA ALA A 248 -18.55 10.76 -26.16
C ALA A 248 -17.52 11.05 -25.05
N VAL A 249 -17.83 12.00 -24.13
CA VAL A 249 -16.99 12.29 -22.98
C VAL A 249 -16.93 11.10 -22.00
N LEU A 250 -18.05 10.41 -21.78
CA LEU A 250 -18.11 9.24 -20.90
C LEU A 250 -17.23 8.09 -21.44
N LEU A 251 -17.35 7.80 -22.75
CA LEU A 251 -16.57 6.74 -23.42
C LEU A 251 -15.07 7.07 -23.52
N ASP A 252 -14.72 8.37 -23.46
CA ASP A 252 -13.33 8.87 -23.40
C ASP A 252 -12.79 8.95 -21.94
N GLY A 253 -13.50 8.31 -21.01
CA GLY A 253 -13.11 8.30 -19.61
C GLY A 253 -13.22 9.65 -18.89
N GLY A 254 -14.14 10.51 -19.31
CA GLY A 254 -14.35 11.85 -18.74
C GLY A 254 -15.34 11.92 -17.59
N HIS A 255 -15.75 10.77 -17.03
CA HIS A 255 -16.66 10.70 -15.88
C HIS A 255 -16.21 9.65 -14.87
N TYR A 256 -16.53 9.89 -13.60
CA TYR A 256 -16.23 8.95 -12.53
C TYR A 256 -17.34 8.91 -11.47
N VAL A 257 -17.49 7.79 -10.81
CA VAL A 257 -18.32 7.66 -9.60
C VAL A 257 -17.47 8.02 -8.38
N ASN A 258 -18.06 8.78 -7.45
CA ASN A 258 -17.44 9.11 -6.16
C ASN A 258 -18.42 8.83 -5.03
N VAL A 259 -17.97 8.11 -4.00
CA VAL A 259 -18.75 7.77 -2.80
C VAL A 259 -18.14 8.47 -1.60
N HIS A 260 -18.98 9.18 -0.84
CA HIS A 260 -18.57 10.05 0.26
C HIS A 260 -18.99 9.48 1.62
N THR A 261 -18.11 9.60 2.61
CA THR A 261 -18.37 9.26 4.00
C THR A 261 -18.10 10.44 4.93
N PRO A 262 -18.48 10.37 6.21
CA PRO A 262 -18.16 11.44 7.16
C PRO A 262 -16.64 11.65 7.34
N GLU A 263 -15.85 10.60 7.25
CA GLU A 263 -14.39 10.65 7.36
C GLU A 263 -13.76 11.24 6.11
N PHE A 264 -14.25 10.84 4.94
CA PHE A 264 -13.77 11.31 3.64
C PHE A 264 -14.87 12.12 2.93
N ALA A 265 -15.10 13.34 3.40
CA ALA A 265 -16.12 14.21 2.83
C ALA A 265 -15.87 14.61 1.37
N GLY A 266 -14.62 14.59 0.91
CA GLY A 266 -14.24 14.79 -0.51
C GLY A 266 -14.48 13.56 -1.39
N GLY A 267 -14.66 12.38 -0.79
CA GLY A 267 -14.84 11.08 -1.38
C GLY A 267 -13.90 10.05 -0.76
N GLU A 268 -14.41 8.88 -0.43
CA GLU A 268 -13.64 7.78 0.11
C GLU A 268 -13.18 6.82 -0.98
N ILE A 269 -14.10 6.39 -1.84
CA ILE A 269 -13.76 5.56 -3.00
C ILE A 269 -14.23 6.23 -4.30
N ARG A 270 -13.40 6.10 -5.32
CA ARG A 270 -13.65 6.62 -6.67
C ARG A 270 -13.46 5.52 -7.70
N GLY A 271 -14.30 5.50 -8.74
CA GLY A 271 -14.16 4.64 -9.90
C GLY A 271 -14.32 5.42 -11.20
N GLN A 272 -13.26 5.47 -12.01
CA GLN A 272 -13.34 6.06 -13.34
C GLN A 272 -14.19 5.17 -14.24
N ILE A 273 -15.19 5.73 -14.92
CA ILE A 273 -16.05 5.00 -15.86
C ILE A 273 -15.26 4.82 -17.16
N LEU A 274 -14.77 3.61 -17.39
CA LEU A 274 -13.87 3.28 -18.52
C LEU A 274 -14.33 2.04 -19.24
N THR A 275 -14.28 2.10 -20.56
CA THR A 275 -14.46 0.91 -21.39
C THR A 275 -13.24 -0.03 -21.27
N ASP A 276 -13.37 -1.28 -21.71
CA ASP A 276 -12.31 -2.30 -21.65
C ASP A 276 -11.04 -1.95 -22.49
N ASN A 277 -11.10 -0.87 -23.26
CA ASN A 277 -9.96 -0.40 -24.04
C ASN A 277 -8.89 0.30 -23.20
N TYR A 278 -9.19 0.66 -21.96
CA TYR A 278 -8.29 1.45 -21.12
C TYR A 278 -7.60 0.59 -20.07
N ALA A 279 -6.30 0.82 -19.93
CA ALA A 279 -5.51 0.34 -18.79
C ALA A 279 -5.26 1.50 -17.83
N VAL A 280 -5.50 1.26 -16.54
CA VAL A 280 -5.32 2.24 -15.46
C VAL A 280 -4.14 1.82 -14.59
N ALA A 281 -3.32 2.79 -14.19
CA ALA A 281 -2.35 2.63 -13.13
C ALA A 281 -2.43 3.84 -12.18
N THR A 282 -2.50 3.56 -10.88
CA THR A 282 -2.37 4.55 -9.81
C THR A 282 -1.17 4.16 -8.96
N PHE A 283 -0.34 5.14 -8.58
CA PHE A 283 0.92 4.88 -7.89
C PHE A 283 1.39 6.09 -7.09
N ASP A 284 1.98 5.84 -5.93
CA ASP A 284 2.54 6.87 -5.07
C ASP A 284 3.92 7.29 -5.56
N LEU A 285 4.26 8.57 -5.32
CA LEU A 285 5.60 9.10 -5.50
C LEU A 285 6.19 9.47 -4.13
N SER A 286 7.40 9.00 -3.88
CA SER A 286 8.12 9.31 -2.63
C SER A 286 9.63 9.42 -2.87
N GLY A 287 10.33 10.07 -1.94
CA GLY A 287 11.78 10.11 -1.95
C GLY A 287 12.42 8.74 -1.70
N SER A 288 11.71 7.83 -1.02
CA SER A 288 12.20 6.47 -0.74
C SER A 288 12.27 5.58 -1.99
N GLN A 289 11.56 5.94 -3.05
CA GLN A 289 11.63 5.26 -4.35
C GLN A 289 12.78 5.76 -5.23
N GLU A 290 13.39 6.93 -4.92
CA GLU A 290 14.53 7.46 -5.66
C GLU A 290 15.74 6.54 -5.60
N VAL A 291 16.63 6.68 -6.58
CA VAL A 291 17.86 5.91 -6.68
C VAL A 291 19.04 6.88 -6.92
N PRO A 292 19.82 7.19 -5.88
CA PRO A 292 19.68 6.78 -4.48
C PRO A 292 18.46 7.41 -3.79
N MET A 293 17.99 6.80 -2.69
CA MET A 293 16.86 7.29 -1.90
C MET A 293 17.09 8.72 -1.40
N VAL A 294 16.05 9.54 -1.45
CA VAL A 294 16.05 10.93 -0.96
C VAL A 294 15.21 11.00 0.31
N THR A 295 15.75 11.66 1.33
CA THR A 295 14.99 11.95 2.56
C THR A 295 14.25 13.27 2.38
N THR A 296 12.95 13.19 2.18
CA THR A 296 12.05 14.32 2.02
C THR A 296 10.71 14.01 2.71
N THR A 297 9.96 15.05 3.07
CA THR A 297 8.56 14.94 3.52
C THR A 297 7.59 15.22 2.39
N ALA A 298 8.10 15.52 1.20
CA ALA A 298 7.29 15.68 0.02
C ALA A 298 6.79 14.31 -0.46
N GLU A 299 5.62 14.30 -1.05
CA GLU A 299 4.95 13.13 -1.60
C GLU A 299 4.17 13.49 -2.86
N GLY A 300 3.65 12.50 -3.55
CA GLY A 300 2.82 12.73 -4.72
C GLY A 300 2.04 11.50 -5.15
N ASP A 301 1.00 11.75 -5.94
CA ASP A 301 0.10 10.75 -6.51
C ASP A 301 0.22 10.75 -8.03
N GLY A 302 0.35 9.59 -8.62
CA GLY A 302 0.41 9.40 -10.06
C GLY A 302 -0.81 8.63 -10.59
N TYR A 303 -1.37 9.13 -11.68
CA TYR A 303 -2.56 8.59 -12.33
C TYR A 303 -2.27 8.42 -13.81
N ALA A 304 -2.21 7.20 -14.30
CA ALA A 304 -1.95 6.91 -15.70
C ALA A 304 -3.13 6.16 -16.34
N LEU A 305 -3.54 6.65 -17.50
CA LEU A 305 -4.57 6.08 -18.36
C LEU A 305 -3.95 5.82 -19.73
N VAL A 306 -4.05 4.58 -20.21
CA VAL A 306 -3.56 4.19 -21.54
C VAL A 306 -4.71 3.60 -22.34
N ASP A 307 -5.04 4.19 -23.50
CA ASP A 307 -5.92 3.55 -24.48
C ASP A 307 -5.13 2.44 -25.20
N THR A 308 -5.55 1.20 -25.02
CA THR A 308 -4.87 0.02 -25.58
C THR A 308 -5.15 -0.18 -27.08
N THR A 309 -6.05 0.62 -27.67
CA THR A 309 -6.37 0.54 -29.11
C THR A 309 -5.41 1.35 -29.96
N ASP A 310 -4.98 2.51 -29.50
CA ASP A 310 -4.05 3.40 -30.22
C ASP A 310 -2.78 3.74 -29.45
N TYR A 311 -2.71 3.32 -28.15
CA TYR A 311 -1.61 3.57 -27.20
C TYR A 311 -1.42 5.06 -26.87
N SER A 312 -2.48 5.86 -26.90
CA SER A 312 -2.47 7.19 -26.32
C SER A 312 -2.35 7.10 -24.78
N VAL A 313 -1.59 8.01 -24.19
CA VAL A 313 -1.29 8.04 -22.75
C VAL A 313 -1.68 9.39 -22.18
N GLU A 314 -2.51 9.37 -21.17
CA GLU A 314 -2.78 10.48 -20.27
C GLU A 314 -2.22 10.14 -18.89
N LEU A 315 -1.23 10.90 -18.43
CA LEU A 315 -0.67 10.72 -17.11
C LEU A 315 -0.70 12.06 -16.37
N THR A 316 -1.24 12.05 -15.17
CA THR A 316 -1.27 13.20 -14.26
C THR A 316 -0.51 12.84 -12.99
N VAL A 317 0.29 13.77 -12.49
CA VAL A 317 0.96 13.69 -11.19
C VAL A 317 0.52 14.89 -10.35
N VAL A 318 0.14 14.63 -9.12
CA VAL A 318 -0.22 15.66 -8.13
C VAL A 318 0.80 15.54 -7.00
N THR A 319 1.56 16.62 -6.74
CA THR A 319 2.58 16.63 -5.69
C THR A 319 2.14 17.46 -4.48
N SER A 320 2.64 17.12 -3.31
CA SER A 320 2.50 17.91 -2.09
C SER A 320 3.87 18.11 -1.42
N GLY A 321 4.05 19.26 -0.73
CA GLY A 321 5.32 19.59 -0.07
C GLY A 321 6.47 19.99 -1.00
N LEU A 322 6.21 20.24 -2.30
CA LEU A 322 7.19 20.70 -3.29
C LEU A 322 6.79 22.06 -3.87
N ASP A 323 7.27 23.16 -3.25
CA ASP A 323 6.98 24.52 -3.75
C ASP A 323 7.90 24.95 -4.92
N ASP A 324 8.99 24.22 -5.18
CA ASP A 324 10.04 24.58 -6.14
C ASP A 324 10.34 23.48 -7.18
N ALA A 325 9.39 22.57 -7.43
CA ALA A 325 9.51 21.56 -8.48
C ALA A 325 9.84 22.21 -9.83
N SER A 326 10.92 21.78 -10.47
CA SER A 326 11.48 22.42 -11.66
C SER A 326 11.24 21.67 -12.95
N ALA A 327 10.98 20.37 -12.88
CA ALA A 327 10.66 19.48 -13.99
C ALA A 327 10.07 18.17 -13.48
N ALA A 328 9.31 17.50 -14.34
CA ALA A 328 8.85 16.14 -14.12
C ALA A 328 8.93 15.34 -15.42
N HIS A 329 9.26 14.07 -15.33
CA HIS A 329 9.45 13.20 -16.50
C HIS A 329 8.95 11.79 -16.24
N ILE A 330 8.52 11.11 -17.32
CA ILE A 330 8.44 9.65 -17.36
C ILE A 330 9.78 9.13 -17.85
N HIS A 331 10.36 8.17 -17.12
CA HIS A 331 11.62 7.52 -17.46
C HIS A 331 11.42 6.03 -17.75
N THR A 332 12.33 5.45 -18.53
CA THR A 332 12.48 4.00 -18.60
C THR A 332 13.32 3.53 -17.43
N GLY A 333 12.96 2.43 -16.79
CA GLY A 333 13.74 1.84 -15.68
C GLY A 333 12.85 1.04 -14.74
N ARG A 334 13.40 -0.06 -14.27
CA ARG A 334 12.76 -0.88 -13.24
C ARG A 334 13.05 -0.33 -11.85
N ILE A 335 12.40 -0.91 -10.84
CA ILE A 335 12.68 -0.59 -9.43
C ILE A 335 14.19 -0.61 -9.16
N GLY A 336 14.70 0.35 -8.37
CA GLY A 336 16.12 0.43 -8.00
C GLY A 336 17.11 0.76 -9.14
N GLU A 337 16.62 1.16 -10.34
CA GLU A 337 17.44 1.55 -11.48
C GLU A 337 17.05 2.92 -12.03
N ASN A 338 18.05 3.71 -12.42
CA ASN A 338 17.82 4.93 -13.18
C ASN A 338 17.89 4.66 -14.67
N GLY A 339 17.07 5.36 -15.46
CA GLY A 339 17.00 5.19 -16.89
C GLY A 339 16.80 6.49 -17.67
N ASP A 340 16.71 6.39 -18.99
CA ASP A 340 16.57 7.55 -19.86
C ASP A 340 15.17 8.17 -19.80
N VAL A 341 15.07 9.48 -20.05
CA VAL A 341 13.78 10.19 -20.18
C VAL A 341 13.02 9.64 -21.39
N LEU A 342 11.78 9.23 -21.17
CA LEU A 342 10.84 8.81 -22.21
C LEU A 342 9.93 9.96 -22.63
N VAL A 343 9.30 10.65 -21.65
CA VAL A 343 8.36 11.76 -21.87
C VAL A 343 8.62 12.86 -20.84
N ALA A 344 8.73 14.11 -21.28
CA ALA A 344 8.70 15.26 -20.39
C ALA A 344 7.25 15.63 -20.07
N LEU A 345 6.93 15.86 -18.81
CA LEU A 345 5.63 16.33 -18.35
C LEU A 345 5.55 17.86 -18.41
N GLU A 346 4.35 18.37 -18.64
CA GLU A 346 4.04 19.80 -18.63
C GLU A 346 3.40 20.16 -17.27
N GLN A 347 3.89 21.24 -16.64
CA GLN A 347 3.29 21.76 -15.42
C GLN A 347 1.98 22.48 -15.74
N SER A 348 0.93 22.23 -14.95
CA SER A 348 -0.35 22.90 -15.09
C SER A 348 -0.21 24.42 -14.88
N MET A 349 -0.94 25.20 -15.67
CA MET A 349 -0.97 26.65 -15.51
C MET A 349 -1.87 27.10 -14.34
N ASP A 350 -2.78 26.26 -13.91
CA ASP A 350 -3.77 26.54 -12.86
C ASP A 350 -3.29 26.08 -11.48
N ASP A 351 -2.47 25.01 -11.42
CA ASP A 351 -1.90 24.46 -10.18
C ASP A 351 -0.46 24.02 -10.42
N PRO A 352 0.55 24.66 -9.80
CA PRO A 352 1.96 24.32 -9.97
C PRO A 352 2.34 22.93 -9.40
N ASN A 353 1.48 22.33 -8.60
CA ASN A 353 1.70 20.98 -8.06
C ASN A 353 1.24 19.87 -9.02
N VAL A 354 0.57 20.23 -10.11
CA VAL A 354 0.05 19.28 -11.09
C VAL A 354 0.92 19.25 -12.34
N TRP A 355 1.35 18.04 -12.72
CA TRP A 355 2.15 17.76 -13.90
C TRP A 355 1.43 16.76 -14.80
N MET A 356 1.43 16.97 -16.11
CA MET A 356 0.66 16.16 -17.06
C MET A 356 1.47 15.82 -18.30
N THR A 357 1.14 14.71 -18.95
CA THR A 357 1.64 14.42 -20.30
C THR A 357 1.16 15.50 -21.28
N PRO A 358 2.00 15.92 -22.24
CA PRO A 358 1.55 16.75 -23.37
C PRO A 358 0.36 16.11 -24.07
N SER A 359 -0.55 16.93 -24.59
CA SER A 359 -1.71 16.46 -25.35
C SER A 359 -1.30 15.59 -26.52
N ASN A 360 -2.00 14.46 -26.73
CA ASN A 360 -1.71 13.45 -27.75
C ASN A 360 -0.35 12.74 -27.56
N THR A 361 0.10 12.58 -26.34
CA THR A 361 1.24 11.71 -26.04
C THR A 361 0.88 10.28 -26.40
N MET A 362 1.72 9.64 -27.20
CA MET A 362 1.54 8.25 -27.66
C MET A 362 2.78 7.43 -27.37
N ILE A 363 2.56 6.20 -26.95
CA ILE A 363 3.58 5.16 -26.85
C ILE A 363 3.31 4.09 -27.93
N ASN A 364 4.02 2.98 -27.89
CA ASN A 364 3.73 1.83 -28.76
C ASN A 364 3.49 0.58 -27.91
N ALA A 365 3.07 -0.51 -28.54
CA ALA A 365 2.77 -1.77 -27.85
C ALA A 365 3.96 -2.32 -27.03
N ASP A 366 5.20 -2.16 -27.50
CA ASP A 366 6.39 -2.62 -26.79
C ASP A 366 6.61 -1.80 -25.51
N ILE A 367 6.48 -0.46 -25.59
CA ILE A 367 6.58 0.43 -24.43
C ILE A 367 5.44 0.15 -23.44
N PHE A 368 4.21 -0.06 -23.94
CA PHE A 368 3.06 -0.41 -23.09
C PHE A 368 3.31 -1.73 -22.33
N THR A 369 3.83 -2.76 -22.99
CA THR A 369 4.15 -4.04 -22.35
C THR A 369 5.18 -3.86 -21.23
N VAL A 370 6.19 -3.03 -21.43
CA VAL A 370 7.20 -2.70 -20.42
C VAL A 370 6.58 -1.88 -19.28
N LEU A 371 5.71 -0.92 -19.59
CA LEU A 371 4.98 -0.11 -18.61
C LEU A 371 4.10 -1.00 -17.72
N ALA A 372 3.30 -1.87 -18.33
CA ALA A 372 2.40 -2.77 -17.61
C ALA A 372 3.14 -3.77 -16.70
N SER A 373 4.44 -4.00 -16.93
CA SER A 373 5.30 -4.84 -16.09
C SER A 373 6.19 -4.06 -15.12
N GLY A 374 5.91 -2.77 -14.87
CA GLY A 374 6.67 -1.93 -13.96
C GLY A 374 8.06 -1.52 -14.48
N GLY A 375 8.22 -1.34 -15.78
CA GLY A 375 9.50 -0.92 -16.38
C GLY A 375 9.63 0.58 -16.65
N HIS A 376 8.72 1.40 -16.12
CA HIS A 376 8.73 2.86 -16.23
C HIS A 376 8.41 3.50 -14.88
N TYR A 377 8.92 4.72 -14.67
CA TYR A 377 8.65 5.49 -13.47
C TYR A 377 8.51 6.98 -13.80
N VAL A 378 7.81 7.70 -12.94
CA VAL A 378 7.80 9.17 -12.93
C VAL A 378 8.89 9.66 -11.99
N ASN A 379 9.56 10.74 -12.37
CA ASN A 379 10.53 11.45 -11.53
C ASN A 379 10.21 12.94 -11.52
N VAL A 380 10.16 13.56 -10.32
CA VAL A 380 9.95 15.00 -10.11
C VAL A 380 11.21 15.60 -9.53
N HIS A 381 11.74 16.64 -10.19
CA HIS A 381 13.03 17.26 -9.89
C HIS A 381 12.85 18.62 -9.20
N THR A 382 13.75 18.92 -8.26
CA THR A 382 13.87 20.24 -7.63
C THR A 382 15.28 20.81 -7.82
N PRO A 383 15.49 22.09 -7.54
CA PRO A 383 16.85 22.67 -7.55
C PRO A 383 17.80 22.01 -6.55
N THR A 384 17.29 21.49 -5.44
CA THR A 384 18.06 20.79 -4.40
C THR A 384 18.38 19.37 -4.84
N ASN A 385 17.41 18.66 -5.40
CA ASN A 385 17.53 17.28 -5.86
C ASN A 385 17.35 17.23 -7.40
N THR A 386 18.43 17.63 -8.10
CA THR A 386 18.42 17.70 -9.57
C THR A 386 18.39 16.33 -10.24
N GLY A 387 18.71 15.25 -9.52
CA GLY A 387 18.56 13.86 -9.97
C GLY A 387 17.12 13.34 -9.85
N GLY A 388 16.33 13.97 -9.00
CA GLY A 388 14.96 13.65 -8.63
C GLY A 388 14.76 13.79 -7.13
N GLU A 389 13.64 14.33 -6.72
CA GLU A 389 13.23 14.39 -5.31
C GLU A 389 12.14 13.40 -5.00
N LEU A 390 11.20 13.22 -5.94
CA LEU A 390 10.15 12.23 -5.84
C LEU A 390 10.19 11.29 -7.04
N ARG A 391 10.07 10.02 -6.79
CA ARG A 391 9.91 8.97 -7.79
C ARG A 391 8.69 8.12 -7.49
N GLY A 392 7.94 7.75 -8.53
CA GLY A 392 6.86 6.76 -8.47
C GLY A 392 6.99 5.75 -9.60
N GLN A 393 7.14 4.46 -9.25
CA GLN A 393 7.13 3.40 -10.26
C GLN A 393 5.70 3.26 -10.80
N ILE A 394 5.53 3.30 -12.12
CA ILE A 394 4.22 3.14 -12.75
C ILE A 394 3.85 1.66 -12.67
N LEU A 395 2.84 1.34 -11.87
CA LEU A 395 2.42 -0.03 -11.55
C LEU A 395 0.90 -0.16 -11.72
N THR A 396 0.48 -1.24 -12.32
CA THR A 396 -0.94 -1.64 -12.29
C THR A 396 -1.29 -2.24 -10.93
N SER A 397 -2.57 -2.27 -10.56
CA SER A 397 -3.07 -2.71 -9.25
C SER A 397 -2.73 -4.15 -8.84
N ASN A 398 -2.19 -4.94 -9.77
CA ASN A 398 -1.75 -6.31 -9.50
C ASN A 398 -0.30 -6.41 -8.97
N TYR A 399 0.35 -5.27 -8.66
CA TYR A 399 1.69 -5.26 -8.08
C TYR A 399 1.68 -4.66 -6.68
N ALA A 400 2.42 -5.30 -5.77
CA ALA A 400 2.79 -4.74 -4.48
C ALA A 400 4.25 -4.30 -4.52
N PHE A 401 4.52 -3.07 -4.11
CA PHE A 401 5.85 -2.47 -4.09
C PHE A 401 6.24 -2.04 -2.68
N THR A 402 7.52 -2.17 -2.34
CA THR A 402 8.09 -1.53 -1.13
C THR A 402 9.56 -1.19 -1.35
N SER A 403 10.05 -0.18 -0.59
CA SER A 403 11.45 0.20 -0.52
C SER A 403 11.90 0.29 0.94
N PHE A 404 13.15 -0.10 1.23
CA PHE A 404 13.66 -0.12 2.61
C PHE A 404 15.18 0.00 2.64
N LYS A 405 15.71 0.48 3.77
CA LYS A 405 17.15 0.68 3.99
C LYS A 405 17.78 -0.53 4.69
N LEU A 406 19.05 -0.78 4.35
CA LEU A 406 19.92 -1.74 5.04
C LEU A 406 21.01 -0.99 5.79
N ASN A 407 21.29 -1.40 7.03
CA ASN A 407 22.40 -0.90 7.83
C ASN A 407 22.84 -1.94 8.87
N GLY A 408 23.98 -1.69 9.52
CA GLY A 408 24.51 -2.59 10.54
C GLY A 408 23.67 -2.59 11.83
N ALA A 409 22.93 -1.52 12.13
CA ALA A 409 22.11 -1.43 13.34
C ALA A 409 20.91 -2.40 13.31
N GLN A 410 20.45 -2.81 12.14
CA GLN A 410 19.40 -3.81 11.97
C GLN A 410 19.91 -5.26 12.10
N GLU A 411 21.24 -5.49 12.06
CA GLU A 411 21.80 -6.82 12.27
C GLU A 411 21.52 -7.37 13.67
N VAL A 412 21.57 -8.69 13.80
CA VAL A 412 21.25 -9.38 15.06
C VAL A 412 22.41 -10.31 15.43
N PRO A 413 23.25 -9.92 16.42
CA PRO A 413 23.30 -8.63 17.08
C PRO A 413 23.73 -7.49 16.15
N ALA A 414 23.42 -6.24 16.49
CA ALA A 414 23.80 -5.07 15.69
C ALA A 414 25.31 -5.00 15.44
N VAL A 415 25.68 -4.58 14.24
CA VAL A 415 27.07 -4.41 13.78
C VAL A 415 27.36 -2.91 13.65
N ASP A 416 28.50 -2.50 14.23
CA ASP A 416 29.01 -1.14 14.07
C ASP A 416 29.72 -1.04 12.72
N SER A 417 29.01 -0.53 11.71
CA SER A 417 29.46 -0.43 10.34
C SER A 417 28.95 0.85 9.70
N ASP A 418 29.82 1.53 8.95
CA ASP A 418 29.45 2.67 8.11
C ASP A 418 28.81 2.22 6.78
N ALA A 419 28.76 0.92 6.52
CA ALA A 419 28.13 0.37 5.34
C ALA A 419 26.61 0.53 5.38
N SER A 420 26.02 0.71 4.22
CA SER A 420 24.58 0.87 4.04
C SER A 420 24.09 0.26 2.74
N GLY A 421 22.80 0.14 2.60
CA GLY A 421 22.14 -0.30 1.39
C GLY A 421 20.73 0.23 1.26
N GLU A 422 20.23 0.19 0.05
CA GLU A 422 18.87 0.53 -0.34
C GLU A 422 18.27 -0.63 -1.12
N ALA A 423 17.09 -1.06 -0.76
CA ALA A 423 16.43 -2.16 -1.41
C ALA A 423 15.02 -1.78 -1.90
N TYR A 424 14.63 -2.40 -2.98
CA TYR A 424 13.38 -2.19 -3.68
C TYR A 424 12.79 -3.56 -4.00
N ALA A 425 11.58 -3.84 -3.58
CA ALA A 425 10.90 -5.10 -3.81
C ALA A 425 9.57 -4.89 -4.54
N LEU A 426 9.30 -5.73 -5.53
CA LEU A 426 8.10 -5.75 -6.34
C LEU A 426 7.56 -7.17 -6.42
N VAL A 427 6.30 -7.37 -6.09
CA VAL A 427 5.62 -8.66 -6.17
C VAL A 427 4.44 -8.54 -7.12
N ASN A 428 4.39 -9.38 -8.14
CA ASN A 428 3.20 -9.54 -8.97
C ASN A 428 2.19 -10.43 -8.24
N MET A 429 1.04 -9.90 -7.89
CA MET A 429 0.01 -10.58 -7.09
C MET A 429 -0.77 -11.66 -7.85
N ASN A 430 -0.65 -11.72 -9.19
CA ASN A 430 -1.30 -12.75 -9.99
C ASN A 430 -0.54 -14.09 -9.94
N ASP A 431 0.79 -14.05 -9.94
CA ASP A 431 1.65 -15.24 -9.99
C ASP A 431 2.71 -15.30 -8.89
N TYR A 432 2.72 -14.30 -7.99
CA TYR A 432 3.69 -14.15 -6.90
C TYR A 432 5.15 -14.12 -7.37
N ASN A 433 5.41 -13.61 -8.56
CA ASN A 433 6.77 -13.34 -9.01
C ASN A 433 7.37 -12.19 -8.20
N LEU A 434 8.52 -12.44 -7.56
CA LEU A 434 9.25 -11.48 -6.73
C LEU A 434 10.47 -10.96 -7.49
N GLU A 435 10.52 -9.66 -7.70
CA GLU A 435 11.72 -8.91 -8.08
C GLU A 435 12.20 -8.10 -6.88
N LEU A 436 13.43 -8.36 -6.44
CA LEU A 436 14.06 -7.57 -5.38
C LEU A 436 15.44 -7.13 -5.84
N ARG A 437 15.77 -5.86 -5.64
CA ARG A 437 17.07 -5.25 -5.96
C ARG A 437 17.64 -4.55 -4.75
N VAL A 438 18.95 -4.68 -4.56
CA VAL A 438 19.70 -4.06 -3.46
C VAL A 438 20.89 -3.30 -4.06
N ASN A 439 21.02 -2.04 -3.70
CA ASN A 439 22.14 -1.19 -4.00
C ASN A 439 22.92 -0.97 -2.68
N THR A 440 24.19 -1.31 -2.64
CA THR A 440 25.02 -1.24 -1.42
C THR A 440 26.11 -0.20 -1.53
N THR A 441 26.53 0.33 -0.39
CA THR A 441 27.65 1.26 -0.25
C THR A 441 28.53 0.81 0.92
N GLY A 442 29.86 0.82 0.75
CA GLY A 442 30.81 0.48 1.79
C GLY A 442 31.02 -1.03 2.04
N VAL A 443 30.50 -1.88 1.14
CA VAL A 443 30.67 -3.38 1.19
C VAL A 443 31.20 -3.91 -0.15
N ASP A 444 32.26 -3.30 -0.67
CA ASP A 444 32.86 -3.69 -1.96
C ASP A 444 33.40 -5.15 -1.99
N ASP A 445 33.64 -5.74 -0.81
CA ASP A 445 34.09 -7.10 -0.61
C ASP A 445 32.98 -8.08 -0.20
N ALA A 446 31.71 -7.70 -0.41
CA ALA A 446 30.56 -8.55 -0.09
C ALA A 446 30.69 -9.93 -0.74
N THR A 447 30.48 -10.97 0.06
CA THR A 447 30.61 -12.38 -0.32
C THR A 447 29.31 -13.04 -0.71
N GLY A 448 28.18 -12.45 -0.35
CA GLY A 448 26.83 -12.93 -0.65
C GLY A 448 25.76 -11.99 -0.10
N ALA A 449 24.58 -12.10 -0.68
CA ALA A 449 23.39 -11.44 -0.18
C ALA A 449 22.21 -12.40 -0.28
N HIS A 450 21.30 -12.36 0.68
CA HIS A 450 20.18 -13.29 0.79
C HIS A 450 18.93 -12.60 1.31
N ILE A 451 17.77 -13.13 0.92
CA ILE A 451 16.51 -12.92 1.65
C ILE A 451 16.39 -14.05 2.67
N HIS A 452 16.14 -13.70 3.92
CA HIS A 452 15.94 -14.64 5.03
C HIS A 452 14.52 -14.55 5.58
N THR A 453 14.04 -15.64 6.18
CA THR A 453 12.87 -15.62 7.06
C THR A 453 13.29 -15.11 8.43
N GLY A 454 12.53 -14.24 9.04
CA GLY A 454 12.79 -13.74 10.40
C GLY A 454 12.23 -12.35 10.63
N ARG A 455 11.65 -12.16 11.81
CA ARG A 455 11.17 -10.85 12.25
C ARG A 455 12.33 -10.00 12.79
N ILE A 456 12.06 -8.74 13.07
CA ILE A 456 13.03 -7.83 13.69
C ILE A 456 13.69 -8.47 14.92
N GLY A 457 15.00 -8.23 15.13
CA GLY A 457 15.73 -8.74 16.28
C GLY A 457 15.91 -10.26 16.34
N THR A 458 15.57 -11.01 15.27
CA THR A 458 15.81 -12.47 15.17
C THR A 458 16.50 -12.85 13.86
N ASN A 459 17.33 -13.89 13.90
CA ASN A 459 17.93 -14.49 12.71
C ASN A 459 17.10 -15.69 12.24
N GLY A 460 17.06 -15.94 10.93
CA GLY A 460 16.31 -17.04 10.34
C GLY A 460 17.00 -17.68 9.15
N GLU A 461 16.33 -18.68 8.57
CA GLU A 461 16.85 -19.45 7.45
C GLU A 461 16.86 -18.64 6.13
N VAL A 462 17.74 -18.99 5.22
CA VAL A 462 17.77 -18.41 3.87
C VAL A 462 16.53 -18.84 3.10
N LEU A 463 15.80 -17.87 2.57
CA LEU A 463 14.66 -18.09 1.68
C LEU A 463 15.10 -18.01 0.20
N VAL A 464 15.83 -16.95 -0.18
CA VAL A 464 16.31 -16.73 -1.56
C VAL A 464 17.74 -16.22 -1.53
N ALA A 465 18.63 -16.82 -2.31
CA ALA A 465 19.96 -16.25 -2.57
C ALA A 465 19.86 -15.20 -3.68
N LEU A 466 20.48 -14.03 -3.48
CA LEU A 466 20.54 -12.96 -4.47
C LEU A 466 21.76 -13.16 -5.38
N GLU A 467 21.63 -12.75 -6.62
CA GLU A 467 22.70 -12.73 -7.61
C GLU A 467 23.35 -11.35 -7.66
N GLN A 468 24.69 -11.33 -7.66
CA GLN A 468 25.45 -10.08 -7.84
C GLN A 468 25.43 -9.65 -9.31
N SER A 469 25.24 -8.37 -9.58
CA SER A 469 25.31 -7.84 -10.94
C SER A 469 26.68 -8.10 -11.56
N PRO A 470 26.76 -8.62 -12.78
CA PRO A 470 28.03 -8.88 -13.48
C PRO A 470 28.80 -7.61 -13.84
N THR A 471 28.16 -6.44 -13.81
CA THR A 471 28.72 -5.15 -14.23
C THR A 471 28.96 -4.21 -13.06
N ASP A 472 28.33 -4.47 -11.88
CA ASP A 472 28.41 -3.59 -10.71
C ASP A 472 28.32 -4.42 -9.43
N SER A 473 29.46 -4.59 -8.74
CA SER A 473 29.54 -5.42 -7.53
C SER A 473 28.77 -4.87 -6.34
N SER A 474 28.32 -3.62 -6.40
CA SER A 474 27.47 -3.02 -5.36
C SER A 474 25.99 -3.37 -5.52
N LYS A 475 25.61 -4.06 -6.59
CA LYS A 475 24.20 -4.39 -6.89
C LYS A 475 23.92 -5.87 -6.81
N TRP A 476 22.84 -6.19 -6.13
CA TRP A 476 22.31 -7.54 -5.94
C TRP A 476 20.85 -7.61 -6.35
N MET A 477 20.41 -8.76 -6.90
CA MET A 477 19.04 -8.94 -7.36
C MET A 477 18.58 -10.39 -7.17
N THR A 478 17.27 -10.60 -7.10
CA THR A 478 16.68 -11.94 -7.18
C THR A 478 17.00 -12.57 -8.54
N PRO A 479 17.23 -13.90 -8.61
CA PRO A 479 17.22 -14.60 -9.89
C PRO A 479 15.96 -14.33 -10.70
N GLU A 480 16.08 -14.33 -12.03
CA GLU A 480 14.91 -14.18 -12.90
C GLU A 480 13.83 -15.24 -12.60
N ASN A 481 12.56 -14.80 -12.60
CA ASN A 481 11.41 -15.67 -12.31
C ASN A 481 11.43 -16.27 -10.89
N THR A 482 11.97 -15.57 -9.91
CA THR A 482 11.85 -15.94 -8.51
C THR A 482 10.39 -15.89 -8.09
N GLN A 483 9.80 -17.04 -7.77
CA GLN A 483 8.42 -17.13 -7.31
C GLN A 483 8.37 -17.43 -5.81
N ILE A 484 7.49 -16.73 -5.13
CA ILE A 484 7.04 -17.03 -3.77
C ILE A 484 5.59 -17.57 -3.85
N ASN A 485 4.93 -17.74 -2.74
CA ASN A 485 3.50 -18.08 -2.71
C ASN A 485 2.74 -17.09 -1.81
N ALA A 486 1.42 -17.21 -1.77
CA ALA A 486 0.57 -16.34 -0.97
C ALA A 486 0.94 -16.34 0.53
N ASP A 487 1.30 -17.49 1.10
CA ASP A 487 1.70 -17.60 2.52
C ASP A 487 3.01 -16.85 2.78
N ILE A 488 4.01 -17.00 1.90
CA ILE A 488 5.27 -16.26 2.00
C ILE A 488 5.03 -14.76 1.81
N PHE A 489 4.19 -14.38 0.86
CA PHE A 489 3.84 -12.97 0.66
C PHE A 489 3.17 -12.36 1.90
N ALA A 490 2.19 -13.03 2.51
CA ALA A 490 1.54 -12.57 3.73
C ALA A 490 2.52 -12.37 4.89
N VAL A 491 3.50 -13.27 5.03
CA VAL A 491 4.58 -13.14 6.02
C VAL A 491 5.53 -11.99 5.66
N LEU A 492 5.83 -11.80 4.37
CA LEU A 492 6.65 -10.69 3.87
C LEU A 492 5.97 -9.34 4.17
N ALA A 493 4.72 -9.19 3.81
CA ALA A 493 3.93 -7.97 4.04
C ALA A 493 3.78 -7.61 5.53
N SER A 494 3.88 -8.58 6.44
CA SER A 494 3.85 -8.37 7.89
C SER A 494 5.23 -8.21 8.54
N GLY A 495 6.30 -8.01 7.74
CA GLY A 495 7.66 -7.82 8.24
C GLY A 495 8.32 -9.10 8.78
N GLY A 496 8.00 -10.27 8.19
CA GLY A 496 8.58 -11.55 8.59
C GLY A 496 9.79 -11.98 7.76
N HIS A 497 10.31 -11.12 6.88
CA HIS A 497 11.49 -11.38 6.05
C HIS A 497 12.46 -10.20 6.06
N TYR A 498 13.73 -10.47 5.82
CA TYR A 498 14.75 -9.44 5.73
C TYR A 498 15.80 -9.78 4.68
N VAL A 499 16.46 -8.77 4.15
CA VAL A 499 17.68 -8.90 3.34
C VAL A 499 18.90 -8.82 4.24
N ASN A 500 19.90 -9.65 3.97
CA ASN A 500 21.21 -9.63 4.66
C ASN A 500 22.34 -9.65 3.62
N VAL A 501 23.36 -8.80 3.81
CA VAL A 501 24.56 -8.75 2.98
C VAL A 501 25.77 -9.12 3.84
N HIS A 502 26.57 -10.08 3.38
CA HIS A 502 27.65 -10.69 4.11
C HIS A 502 29.01 -10.25 3.56
N THR A 503 29.99 -10.03 4.46
CA THR A 503 31.37 -9.74 4.10
C THR A 503 32.34 -10.70 4.78
N PRO A 504 33.61 -10.74 4.41
CA PRO A 504 34.62 -11.54 5.14
C PRO A 504 34.79 -11.13 6.60
N ALA A 505 34.58 -9.84 6.92
CA ALA A 505 34.67 -9.31 8.28
C ALA A 505 33.46 -9.71 9.12
N ASN A 506 32.28 -9.67 8.52
CA ASN A 506 30.99 -9.97 9.13
C ASN A 506 30.27 -11.09 8.35
N ALA A 507 30.79 -12.33 8.53
CA ALA A 507 30.28 -13.50 7.81
C ALA A 507 28.83 -13.88 8.16
N SER A 508 28.30 -13.40 9.28
CA SER A 508 26.90 -13.59 9.69
C SER A 508 25.97 -12.52 9.09
N GLY A 509 26.52 -11.43 8.59
CA GLY A 509 25.86 -10.28 8.00
C GLY A 509 26.54 -8.98 8.45
N GLU A 510 26.76 -8.07 7.53
CA GLU A 510 27.29 -6.73 7.81
C GLU A 510 26.20 -5.68 7.81
N ILE A 511 25.27 -5.76 6.84
CA ILE A 511 24.12 -4.89 6.79
C ILE A 511 22.85 -5.71 6.55
N ARG A 512 21.80 -5.34 7.26
CA ARG A 512 20.47 -5.96 7.18
C ARG A 512 19.40 -4.91 6.93
N GLY A 513 18.37 -5.26 6.17
CA GLY A 513 17.15 -4.48 5.99
C GLY A 513 15.92 -5.36 6.14
N GLN A 514 15.05 -5.04 7.09
CA GLN A 514 13.74 -5.70 7.22
C GLN A 514 12.87 -5.29 6.04
N ILE A 515 12.24 -6.26 5.37
CA ILE A 515 11.29 -6.00 4.29
C ILE A 515 9.98 -5.59 4.95
N LEU A 516 9.57 -4.35 4.75
CA LEU A 516 8.41 -3.73 5.39
C LEU A 516 7.61 -2.95 4.35
N THR A 517 6.30 -3.03 4.42
CA THR A 517 5.41 -2.12 3.71
C THR A 517 5.37 -0.75 4.38
N ASP A 518 4.92 0.29 3.69
CA ASP A 518 5.00 1.69 4.14
C ASP A 518 4.18 1.98 5.42
N ASN A 519 3.23 1.10 5.77
CA ASN A 519 2.46 1.17 7.00
C ASN A 519 3.22 0.70 8.26
N TYR A 520 4.53 0.42 8.17
CA TYR A 520 5.37 0.06 9.32
C TYR A 520 6.49 1.06 9.54
N GLN A 521 6.67 1.42 10.81
CA GLN A 521 7.83 2.21 11.27
C GLN A 521 8.79 1.32 12.07
N LEU A 522 10.02 1.17 11.56
CA LEU A 522 11.11 0.45 12.25
C LEU A 522 12.02 1.44 12.96
N VAL A 523 12.38 1.12 14.19
CA VAL A 523 13.33 1.88 15.02
C VAL A 523 14.36 0.92 15.59
N THR A 524 15.63 1.24 15.44
CA THR A 524 16.75 0.52 16.08
C THR A 524 17.49 1.43 17.04
N PHE A 525 17.92 0.91 18.19
CA PHE A 525 18.61 1.70 19.19
C PHE A 525 19.59 0.84 20.01
N PRO A 526 20.75 1.40 20.42
CA PRO A 526 21.70 0.70 21.29
C PRO A 526 21.24 0.76 22.75
N LEU A 527 21.55 -0.30 23.53
CA LEU A 527 21.47 -0.29 25.00
C LEU A 527 22.86 -0.27 25.60
N SER A 528 23.09 0.64 26.53
CA SER A 528 24.36 0.76 27.26
C SER A 528 24.17 1.27 28.67
N GLY A 529 25.16 1.01 29.54
CA GLY A 529 25.19 1.57 30.90
C GLY A 529 25.39 3.09 30.91
N MET A 530 26.03 3.66 29.89
CA MET A 530 26.23 5.10 29.77
C MET A 530 24.94 5.89 29.55
N GLN A 531 23.89 5.25 29.05
CA GLN A 531 22.57 5.86 28.91
C GLN A 531 21.75 5.85 30.22
N GLU A 532 22.14 5.05 31.22
CA GLU A 532 21.49 5.06 32.55
C GLU A 532 21.60 6.42 33.24
N VAL A 533 20.69 6.66 34.15
CA VAL A 533 20.66 7.93 34.90
C VAL A 533 20.62 7.64 36.43
N PRO A 534 21.72 7.81 37.12
CA PRO A 534 23.06 8.18 36.65
C PRO A 534 23.72 7.04 35.83
N ALA A 535 24.72 7.37 35.00
CA ALA A 535 25.43 6.40 34.16
C ALA A 535 26.02 5.23 34.97
N VAL A 536 25.96 4.02 34.42
CA VAL A 536 26.51 2.79 35.02
C VAL A 536 27.75 2.34 34.26
N ASP A 537 28.84 2.13 34.98
CA ASP A 537 30.08 1.57 34.42
C ASP A 537 29.95 0.05 34.31
N THR A 538 29.60 -0.43 33.13
CA THR A 538 29.47 -1.83 32.80
C THR A 538 30.04 -2.12 31.41
N THR A 539 30.51 -3.36 31.20
CA THR A 539 30.88 -3.85 29.87
C THR A 539 29.71 -4.49 29.13
N ALA A 540 28.57 -4.57 29.77
CA ALA A 540 27.34 -5.07 29.14
C ALA A 540 26.84 -4.09 28.10
N SER A 541 26.16 -4.61 27.10
CA SER A 541 25.58 -3.85 26.00
C SER A 541 24.33 -4.56 25.45
N GLY A 542 23.65 -3.93 24.51
CA GLY A 542 22.54 -4.56 23.83
C GLY A 542 22.06 -3.76 22.62
N SER A 543 21.14 -4.35 21.90
CA SER A 543 20.46 -3.75 20.74
C SER A 543 18.96 -3.85 20.91
N GLY A 544 18.26 -2.77 20.67
CA GLY A 544 16.81 -2.69 20.68
C GLY A 544 16.25 -2.52 19.26
N TYR A 545 15.13 -3.16 19.01
CA TYR A 545 14.41 -3.17 17.75
C TYR A 545 12.93 -2.95 18.05
N ALA A 546 12.33 -1.90 17.52
CA ALA A 546 10.90 -1.63 17.66
C ALA A 546 10.25 -1.48 16.30
N LEU A 547 9.15 -2.18 16.08
CA LEU A 547 8.33 -2.13 14.88
C LEU A 547 6.92 -1.71 15.28
N VAL A 548 6.41 -0.67 14.68
CA VAL A 548 5.06 -0.16 14.89
C VAL A 548 4.29 -0.23 13.59
N ASN A 549 3.15 -0.91 13.60
CA ASN A 549 2.19 -0.83 12.50
C ASN A 549 1.39 0.47 12.65
N MET A 550 1.43 1.33 11.65
CA MET A 550 0.84 2.67 11.70
C MET A 550 -0.68 2.69 11.52
N ASP A 551 -1.28 1.64 10.96
CA ASP A 551 -2.74 1.54 10.77
C ASP A 551 -3.46 1.27 12.10
N ASN A 552 -2.86 0.42 12.94
CA ASN A 552 -3.50 -0.04 14.19
C ASN A 552 -2.67 0.19 15.44
N TYR A 553 -1.46 0.75 15.32
CA TYR A 553 -0.52 0.99 16.41
C TYR A 553 -0.10 -0.26 17.21
N HIS A 554 -0.05 -1.42 16.55
CA HIS A 554 0.55 -2.62 17.11
C HIS A 554 2.07 -2.44 17.25
N LEU A 555 2.58 -2.62 18.48
CA LEU A 555 4.01 -2.50 18.80
C LEU A 555 4.63 -3.89 19.01
N GLU A 556 5.63 -4.22 18.23
CA GLU A 556 6.57 -5.30 18.45
C GLU A 556 7.92 -4.70 18.83
N LEU A 557 8.36 -4.90 20.09
CA LEU A 557 9.66 -4.43 20.54
C LEU A 557 10.47 -5.60 21.07
N ARG A 558 11.75 -5.66 20.67
CA ARG A 558 12.73 -6.65 21.12
C ARG A 558 14.00 -5.97 21.60
N ALA A 559 14.51 -6.43 22.72
CA ALA A 559 15.78 -6.00 23.29
C ALA A 559 16.70 -7.23 23.48
N LEU A 560 17.79 -7.28 22.73
CA LEU A 560 18.79 -8.33 22.79
C LEU A 560 19.99 -7.82 23.59
N THR A 561 20.31 -8.48 24.69
CA THR A 561 21.39 -8.08 25.60
C THR A 561 22.63 -8.95 25.42
N GLN A 562 23.79 -8.37 25.72
CA GLN A 562 25.09 -9.05 25.78
C GLN A 562 25.76 -8.72 27.11
N GLY A 563 26.35 -9.74 27.78
CA GLY A 563 27.03 -9.59 29.03
C GLY A 563 26.14 -9.52 30.30
N VAL A 564 24.82 -9.68 30.18
CA VAL A 564 23.86 -9.67 31.29
C VAL A 564 22.99 -10.95 31.30
N SER A 565 23.62 -12.08 31.58
CA SER A 565 22.90 -13.37 31.65
C SER A 565 22.02 -13.54 32.92
N ASP A 566 22.11 -12.63 33.87
CA ASP A 566 21.38 -12.63 35.13
C ASP A 566 20.35 -11.50 35.24
N ALA A 567 19.94 -10.92 34.10
CA ALA A 567 18.88 -9.91 34.05
C ALA A 567 17.58 -10.44 34.68
N THR A 568 16.99 -9.63 35.56
CA THR A 568 15.82 -10.01 36.36
C THR A 568 14.51 -9.44 35.83
N ALA A 569 14.57 -8.34 35.09
CA ALA A 569 13.43 -7.68 34.47
C ALA A 569 13.87 -6.76 33.33
N ALA A 570 12.96 -6.49 32.43
CA ALA A 570 13.10 -5.46 31.41
C ALA A 570 11.78 -4.70 31.25
N HIS A 571 11.84 -3.40 31.02
CA HIS A 571 10.67 -2.54 30.90
C HIS A 571 10.86 -1.48 29.82
N ILE A 572 9.75 -1.04 29.23
CA ILE A 572 9.66 0.25 28.54
C ILE A 572 9.22 1.28 29.57
N HIS A 573 9.93 2.40 29.66
CA HIS A 573 9.63 3.51 30.53
C HIS A 573 9.28 4.77 29.73
N THR A 574 8.46 5.65 30.32
CA THR A 574 8.34 7.04 29.86
C THR A 574 9.52 7.84 30.40
N GLY A 575 10.13 8.65 29.58
CA GLY A 575 11.22 9.53 30.01
C GLY A 575 12.13 9.93 28.87
N ARG A 576 12.51 11.21 28.85
CA ARG A 576 13.48 11.74 27.88
C ARG A 576 14.91 11.43 28.33
N ILE A 577 15.86 11.75 27.46
CA ILE A 577 17.29 11.60 27.76
C ILE A 577 17.63 12.22 29.13
N GLY A 578 18.55 11.58 29.86
CA GLY A 578 19.00 12.07 31.17
C GLY A 578 17.94 12.12 32.28
N MET A 579 16.74 11.55 32.08
CA MET A 579 15.63 11.53 33.04
C MET A 579 15.11 10.12 33.25
N ASN A 580 14.82 9.76 34.51
CA ASN A 580 14.11 8.54 34.88
C ASN A 580 12.60 8.78 34.86
N GLY A 581 11.81 7.79 34.44
CA GLY A 581 10.35 7.88 34.37
C GLY A 581 9.64 6.60 34.77
N GLU A 582 8.32 6.65 34.73
CA GLU A 582 7.45 5.56 35.12
C GLU A 582 7.49 4.40 34.10
N VAL A 583 7.20 3.18 34.59
CA VAL A 583 7.05 2.00 33.74
C VAL A 583 5.81 2.15 32.86
N LEU A 584 5.99 2.08 31.54
CA LEU A 584 4.91 2.03 30.55
C LEU A 584 4.46 0.59 30.30
N ALA A 585 5.41 -0.32 30.04
CA ALA A 585 5.14 -1.72 29.75
C ALA A 585 6.28 -2.63 30.22
N ALA A 586 5.94 -3.84 30.70
CA ALA A 586 6.91 -4.86 31.02
C ALA A 586 7.22 -5.70 29.76
N LEU A 587 8.48 -6.06 29.57
CA LEU A 587 8.93 -7.00 28.55
C LEU A 587 9.00 -8.42 29.14
N ALA A 588 8.66 -9.41 28.33
CA ALA A 588 8.80 -10.81 28.69
C ALA A 588 10.14 -11.33 28.22
N GLN A 589 10.81 -12.14 29.05
CA GLN A 589 12.03 -12.84 28.63
C GLN A 589 11.65 -14.00 27.70
N SER A 590 12.34 -14.12 26.56
CA SER A 590 12.11 -15.20 25.62
C SER A 590 12.44 -16.57 26.26
N ALA A 591 11.58 -17.57 26.00
CA ALA A 591 11.78 -18.91 26.50
C ALA A 591 13.00 -19.61 25.87
N ASP A 592 13.35 -19.24 24.62
CA ASP A 592 14.41 -19.85 23.83
C ASP A 592 15.75 -19.12 23.97
N ASN A 593 15.74 -17.83 24.36
CA ASN A 593 16.94 -17.03 24.50
C ASN A 593 16.85 -16.09 25.72
N VAL A 594 17.54 -16.44 26.79
CA VAL A 594 17.57 -15.65 28.05
C VAL A 594 18.08 -14.22 27.92
N ASN A 595 18.74 -13.90 26.81
CA ASN A 595 19.23 -12.54 26.51
C ASN A 595 18.24 -11.71 25.69
N LEU A 596 17.13 -12.32 25.24
CA LEU A 596 16.10 -11.64 24.46
C LEU A 596 14.90 -11.32 25.31
N TRP A 597 14.49 -10.06 25.28
CA TRP A 597 13.31 -9.51 25.95
C TRP A 597 12.38 -8.92 24.90
N GLU A 598 11.08 -9.20 25.00
CA GLU A 598 10.13 -8.83 23.96
C GLU A 598 8.79 -8.36 24.56
N THR A 599 8.08 -7.49 23.84
CA THR A 599 6.70 -7.12 24.19
C THR A 599 5.81 -8.35 24.15
N PRO A 600 4.81 -8.46 25.05
CA PRO A 600 3.75 -9.46 24.90
C PRO A 600 3.09 -9.37 23.51
N GLU A 601 2.63 -10.51 23.00
CA GLU A 601 1.84 -10.55 21.76
C GLU A 601 0.65 -9.58 21.84
N ASN A 602 0.34 -8.91 20.73
CA ASN A 602 -0.75 -7.94 20.60
C ASN A 602 -0.61 -6.72 21.55
N THR A 603 0.62 -6.30 21.84
CA THR A 603 0.85 -5.03 22.54
C THR A 603 0.42 -3.87 21.64
N MET A 604 -0.57 -3.11 22.12
CA MET A 604 -1.10 -1.95 21.38
C MET A 604 -0.67 -0.66 22.10
N ILE A 605 -0.28 0.33 21.33
CA ILE A 605 -0.11 1.72 21.79
C ILE A 605 -1.18 2.58 21.09
N ASN A 606 -1.10 3.88 21.20
CA ASN A 606 -1.94 4.80 20.43
C ASN A 606 -1.08 5.87 19.77
N ALA A 607 -1.68 6.71 18.93
CA ALA A 607 -0.98 7.77 18.22
C ALA A 607 -0.19 8.70 19.12
N ASP A 608 -0.74 9.07 20.30
CA ASP A 608 -0.04 9.95 21.26
C ASP A 608 1.21 9.28 21.85
N ILE A 609 1.12 7.99 22.23
CA ILE A 609 2.27 7.21 22.71
C ILE A 609 3.31 7.06 21.60
N PHE A 610 2.87 6.79 20.37
CA PHE A 610 3.78 6.71 19.24
C PHE A 610 4.51 8.03 18.96
N ALA A 611 3.81 9.16 18.96
CA ALA A 611 4.42 10.48 18.77
C ALA A 611 5.48 10.80 19.82
N ILE A 612 5.22 10.42 21.10
CA ILE A 612 6.19 10.55 22.20
C ILE A 612 7.37 9.58 21.98
N LEU A 613 7.11 8.35 21.56
CA LEU A 613 8.14 7.34 21.24
C LEU A 613 9.05 7.85 20.12
N ALA A 614 8.48 8.28 19.01
CA ALA A 614 9.21 8.77 17.85
C ALA A 614 10.11 9.98 18.17
N SER A 615 9.73 10.80 19.14
CA SER A 615 10.50 11.98 19.59
C SER A 615 11.47 11.69 20.74
N GLY A 616 11.70 10.43 21.10
CA GLY A 616 12.63 10.04 22.15
C GLY A 616 12.09 10.26 23.59
N GLY A 617 10.78 10.12 23.78
CA GLY A 617 10.16 10.22 25.11
C GLY A 617 10.02 8.89 25.85
N HIS A 618 10.54 7.79 25.27
CA HIS A 618 10.51 6.45 25.87
C HIS A 618 11.88 5.78 25.79
N TYR A 619 12.14 4.88 26.75
CA TYR A 619 13.37 4.08 26.76
C TYR A 619 13.13 2.67 27.27
N VAL A 620 13.96 1.74 26.83
CA VAL A 620 14.07 0.39 27.42
C VAL A 620 15.06 0.41 28.57
N ASN A 621 14.74 -0.27 29.69
CA ASN A 621 15.64 -0.46 30.82
C ASN A 621 15.75 -1.96 31.15
N ILE A 622 16.97 -2.45 31.35
CA ILE A 622 17.27 -3.84 31.75
C ILE A 622 17.83 -3.83 33.17
N HIS A 623 17.22 -4.58 34.05
CA HIS A 623 17.56 -4.65 35.48
C HIS A 623 18.32 -5.93 35.81
N THR A 624 19.32 -5.85 36.67
CA THR A 624 20.09 -6.98 37.18
C THR A 624 20.14 -6.96 38.71
N PRO A 625 20.55 -8.05 39.37
CA PRO A 625 20.74 -8.05 40.79
C PRO A 625 21.80 -7.04 41.28
N ALA A 626 22.82 -6.78 40.46
CA ALA A 626 23.86 -5.79 40.73
C ALA A 626 23.36 -4.35 40.59
N HIS A 627 22.49 -4.12 39.60
CA HIS A 627 21.90 -2.83 39.28
C HIS A 627 20.36 -2.94 39.22
N PRO A 628 19.70 -2.96 40.38
CA PRO A 628 18.25 -3.14 40.47
C PRO A 628 17.44 -1.93 39.94
N ASN A 629 18.06 -0.77 39.76
CA ASN A 629 17.45 0.41 39.13
C ASN A 629 17.65 0.47 37.62
N GLY A 630 18.48 -0.40 37.06
CA GLY A 630 18.82 -0.53 35.66
C GLY A 630 20.34 -0.67 35.47
N GLU A 631 20.76 -1.62 34.63
CA GLU A 631 22.14 -1.78 34.20
C GLU A 631 22.35 -1.30 32.76
N LEU A 632 21.38 -1.56 31.90
CA LEU A 632 21.40 -1.09 30.52
C LEU A 632 20.13 -0.28 30.21
N ARG A 633 20.33 0.86 29.60
CA ARG A 633 19.26 1.69 29.04
C ARG A 633 19.47 1.92 27.54
N GLY A 634 18.37 1.93 26.79
CA GLY A 634 18.34 2.33 25.39
C GLY A 634 17.20 3.28 25.12
N GLN A 635 17.52 4.53 24.74
CA GLN A 635 16.51 5.50 24.35
C GLN A 635 15.94 5.09 22.99
N ILE A 636 14.62 5.03 22.86
CA ILE A 636 13.95 4.68 21.59
C ILE A 636 13.87 5.95 20.75
N LEU A 637 14.54 5.95 19.60
CA LEU A 637 14.72 7.13 18.76
C LEU A 637 14.61 6.73 17.28
N THR A 638 13.86 7.50 16.52
CA THR A 638 13.83 7.38 15.06
C THR A 638 15.12 7.89 14.42
N ASP A 639 15.38 7.52 13.17
CA ASP A 639 16.65 7.79 12.46
C ASP A 639 16.99 9.29 12.26
N ASN A 640 16.00 10.17 12.47
CA ASN A 640 16.18 11.61 12.42
C ASN A 640 16.76 12.22 13.70
N TYR A 641 17.20 11.39 14.66
CA TYR A 641 17.85 11.85 15.88
C TYR A 641 19.24 11.26 16.05
N VAL A 642 20.18 12.10 16.50
CA VAL A 642 21.50 11.68 16.98
C VAL A 642 21.53 11.83 18.49
N PHE A 643 21.87 10.74 19.19
CA PHE A 643 21.98 10.69 20.63
C PHE A 643 23.45 10.43 21.05
N VAL A 644 23.97 11.26 21.95
CA VAL A 644 25.34 11.18 22.44
C VAL A 644 25.34 11.21 23.96
N THR A 645 26.11 10.31 24.55
CA THR A 645 26.42 10.34 26.00
C THR A 645 27.91 10.59 26.21
N PHE A 646 28.26 11.41 27.21
CA PHE A 646 29.64 11.76 27.47
C PHE A 646 29.88 12.03 28.95
N PRO A 647 31.04 11.58 29.54
CA PRO A 647 31.40 11.85 30.91
C PRO A 647 32.01 13.25 31.06
N LEU A 648 31.77 13.91 32.20
CA LEU A 648 32.41 15.13 32.60
C LEU A 648 33.39 14.87 33.76
N SER A 649 34.61 15.44 33.67
CA SER A 649 35.60 15.33 34.72
C SER A 649 36.52 16.55 34.76
N GLY A 650 37.14 16.80 35.92
CA GLY A 650 38.17 17.84 36.02
C GLY A 650 39.45 17.55 35.21
N ALA A 651 39.71 16.28 34.92
CA ALA A 651 40.84 15.85 34.09
C ALA A 651 40.72 16.32 32.63
N GLN A 652 39.53 16.56 32.12
CA GLN A 652 39.26 17.07 30.77
C GLN A 652 39.41 18.60 30.68
N GLU A 653 39.47 19.33 31.81
CA GLU A 653 39.66 20.77 31.82
C GLU A 653 41.01 21.18 31.24
N VAL A 654 41.08 22.43 30.74
CA VAL A 654 42.29 22.99 30.18
C VAL A 654 42.59 24.34 30.82
N PRO A 655 43.57 24.38 31.74
CA PRO A 655 44.37 23.27 32.31
C PRO A 655 43.56 22.34 33.20
N ALA A 656 43.94 21.05 33.30
CA ALA A 656 43.27 20.05 34.11
C ALA A 656 43.09 20.50 35.56
N VAL A 657 41.92 20.24 36.14
CA VAL A 657 41.51 20.51 37.52
C VAL A 657 41.50 19.21 38.32
N THR A 658 42.12 19.24 39.53
CA THR A 658 42.06 18.11 40.46
C THR A 658 40.80 18.25 41.32
N THR A 659 39.84 17.44 41.10
CA THR A 659 38.57 17.37 41.83
C THR A 659 38.07 15.92 41.87
N ASP A 660 37.31 15.58 42.91
CA ASP A 660 36.57 14.30 43.00
C ASP A 660 35.16 14.41 42.36
N ALA A 661 34.80 15.61 41.88
CA ALA A 661 33.55 15.84 41.17
C ALA A 661 33.56 15.22 39.77
N PHE A 662 32.43 14.81 39.32
CA PHE A 662 32.20 14.23 38.00
C PHE A 662 30.77 14.53 37.50
N GLY A 663 30.48 14.18 36.27
CA GLY A 663 29.16 14.33 35.71
C GLY A 663 28.93 13.45 34.49
N ASP A 664 27.67 13.31 34.14
CA ASP A 664 27.20 12.60 32.93
C ASP A 664 26.45 13.58 32.03
N GLY A 665 26.77 13.59 30.77
CA GLY A 665 26.13 14.42 29.76
C GLY A 665 25.33 13.58 28.77
N TYR A 666 24.18 14.08 28.36
CA TYR A 666 23.24 13.47 27.44
C TYR A 666 22.84 14.53 26.42
N ALA A 667 23.11 14.31 25.14
CA ALA A 667 22.73 15.22 24.06
C ALA A 667 21.89 14.51 22.99
N LEU A 668 20.77 15.10 22.62
CA LEU A 668 19.86 14.66 21.56
C LEU A 668 19.73 15.78 20.53
N ILE A 669 20.01 15.49 19.28
CA ILE A 669 19.95 16.44 18.18
C ILE A 669 19.01 15.87 17.13
N ASN A 670 17.98 16.62 16.74
CA ASN A 670 17.16 16.32 15.60
C ASN A 670 17.90 16.77 14.32
N THR A 671 18.15 15.86 13.40
CA THR A 671 18.90 16.13 12.16
C THR A 671 18.06 16.80 11.08
N THR A 672 16.73 16.87 11.27
CA THR A 672 15.79 17.50 10.32
C THR A 672 15.69 19.01 10.55
N ASP A 673 15.52 19.44 11.81
CA ASP A 673 15.34 20.85 12.18
C ASP A 673 16.49 21.43 12.99
N TYR A 674 17.48 20.59 13.36
CA TYR A 674 18.63 20.94 14.20
C TYR A 674 18.27 21.44 15.61
N SER A 675 17.12 21.04 16.14
CA SER A 675 16.78 21.24 17.54
C SER A 675 17.71 20.40 18.42
N VAL A 676 18.11 20.97 19.58
CA VAL A 676 19.05 20.34 20.52
C VAL A 676 18.44 20.28 21.91
N GLU A 677 18.41 19.10 22.46
CA GLU A 677 18.16 18.87 23.89
C GLU A 677 19.45 18.30 24.50
N LEU A 678 20.06 19.05 25.45
CA LEU A 678 21.23 18.59 26.15
C LEU A 678 20.98 18.71 27.65
N GLN A 679 21.34 17.65 28.38
CA GLN A 679 21.27 17.60 29.84
C GLN A 679 22.62 17.17 30.41
N VAL A 680 22.99 17.74 31.55
CA VAL A 680 24.15 17.36 32.34
C VAL A 680 23.70 17.10 33.77
N LEU A 681 24.08 15.97 34.30
CA LEU A 681 23.88 15.60 35.69
C LEU A 681 25.24 15.59 36.38
N THR A 682 25.44 16.46 37.40
CA THR A 682 26.71 16.60 38.11
C THR A 682 26.68 15.95 39.50
N SER A 683 27.83 15.52 39.97
CA SER A 683 28.01 14.98 41.33
C SER A 683 29.24 15.61 41.95
N GLY A 684 29.14 16.01 43.21
CA GLY A 684 30.26 16.63 43.95
C GLY A 684 30.43 18.13 43.74
N VAL A 685 29.57 18.81 42.98
CA VAL A 685 29.62 20.27 42.70
C VAL A 685 28.34 20.98 43.14
N SER A 686 28.07 20.99 44.44
CA SER A 686 26.83 21.59 45.02
C SER A 686 26.81 23.14 44.91
N ASP A 687 27.86 23.79 44.52
CA ASP A 687 28.03 25.24 44.35
C ASP A 687 28.28 25.66 42.89
N ALA A 688 27.95 24.83 41.95
CA ALA A 688 28.04 25.17 40.53
C ALA A 688 27.28 26.45 40.20
N SER A 689 27.94 27.39 39.55
CA SER A 689 27.45 28.75 39.32
C SER A 689 26.97 28.99 37.91
N ALA A 690 27.42 28.18 36.95
CA ALA A 690 27.04 28.23 35.54
C ALA A 690 27.48 26.94 34.84
N ALA A 691 26.78 26.61 33.73
CA ALA A 691 27.22 25.60 32.80
C ALA A 691 26.97 26.07 31.35
N HIS A 692 27.84 25.70 30.43
CA HIS A 692 27.77 26.14 29.04
C HIS A 692 28.22 25.05 28.07
N ILE A 693 27.67 25.08 26.84
CA ILE A 693 28.28 24.42 25.70
C ILE A 693 29.27 25.40 25.06
N HIS A 694 30.46 24.93 24.78
CA HIS A 694 31.51 25.69 24.13
C HIS A 694 31.94 25.08 22.79
N THR A 695 32.42 25.91 21.86
CA THR A 695 33.11 25.43 20.65
C THR A 695 34.58 25.21 20.95
N GLY A 696 35.09 23.99 20.71
CA GLY A 696 36.52 23.65 20.93
C GLY A 696 36.71 22.13 20.93
N VAL A 697 37.78 21.67 20.34
CA VAL A 697 38.19 20.26 20.36
C VAL A 697 38.82 19.88 21.70
N ALA A 698 38.98 18.60 21.97
CA ALA A 698 39.65 18.10 23.18
C ALA A 698 41.03 18.73 23.36
N GLY A 699 41.31 19.29 24.55
CA GLY A 699 42.57 19.97 24.88
C GLY A 699 42.62 21.44 24.50
N GLU A 700 41.58 22.04 23.93
CA GLU A 700 41.52 23.46 23.58
C GLU A 700 40.31 24.14 24.23
N ASN A 701 40.50 25.40 24.67
CA ASN A 701 39.39 26.23 25.16
C ASN A 701 38.82 27.07 24.02
N GLY A 702 37.51 27.28 24.03
CA GLY A 702 36.82 28.04 23.01
C GLY A 702 35.68 28.91 23.53
N PRO A 703 35.01 29.67 22.68
CA PRO A 703 33.93 30.55 23.07
C PRO A 703 32.68 29.78 23.49
N VAL A 704 31.86 30.43 24.35
CA VAL A 704 30.52 29.93 24.68
C VAL A 704 29.63 29.90 23.45
N LEU A 705 28.98 28.79 23.20
CA LEU A 705 27.99 28.59 22.14
C LEU A 705 26.56 28.70 22.70
N VAL A 706 26.27 27.96 23.78
CA VAL A 706 24.94 27.93 24.44
C VAL A 706 25.11 27.94 25.94
N ALA A 707 24.37 28.79 26.66
CA ALA A 707 24.27 28.72 28.11
C ALA A 707 23.23 27.64 28.52
N LEU A 708 23.54 26.87 29.54
CA LEU A 708 22.62 25.90 30.13
C LEU A 708 21.87 26.51 31.32
N GLU A 709 20.63 26.13 31.50
CA GLU A 709 19.79 26.50 32.61
C GLU A 709 19.88 25.43 33.72
N GLN A 710 19.95 25.86 34.97
CA GLN A 710 19.91 24.95 36.13
C GLN A 710 18.45 24.57 36.43
N ASP A 711 18.19 23.28 36.67
CA ASP A 711 16.86 22.79 37.03
C ASP A 711 16.48 23.34 38.40
N GLU A 712 15.29 23.92 38.52
CA GLU A 712 14.77 24.52 39.78
C GLU A 712 14.57 23.48 40.91
N ASN A 713 14.36 22.21 40.55
CA ASN A 713 14.08 21.10 41.45
C ASN A 713 15.32 20.23 41.73
N ASP A 714 16.35 20.27 40.85
CA ASP A 714 17.59 19.52 41.00
C ASP A 714 18.79 20.39 40.64
N MET A 715 19.40 20.98 41.60
CA MET A 715 20.57 21.88 41.42
C MET A 715 21.79 21.20 40.78
N ASN A 716 21.83 19.87 40.71
CA ASN A 716 22.88 19.13 40.04
C ASN A 716 22.59 18.94 38.54
N ARG A 717 21.41 19.33 38.08
CA ARG A 717 20.97 19.19 36.69
C ARG A 717 21.04 20.52 35.94
N TRP A 718 21.66 20.49 34.77
CA TRP A 718 21.76 21.60 33.85
C TRP A 718 21.24 21.18 32.47
N MET A 719 20.49 22.04 31.80
CA MET A 719 19.85 21.70 30.52
C MET A 719 19.80 22.87 29.55
N THR A 720 19.65 22.56 28.27
CA THR A 720 19.34 23.58 27.26
C THR A 720 17.94 24.11 27.46
N SER A 721 17.73 25.41 27.18
CA SER A 721 16.38 25.99 27.13
C SER A 721 15.51 25.27 26.09
N THR A 722 14.22 25.17 26.34
CA THR A 722 13.26 24.63 25.35
C THR A 722 13.33 25.41 24.06
N GLY A 723 13.42 24.70 22.90
CA GLY A 723 13.53 25.29 21.57
C GLY A 723 14.93 25.76 21.20
N THR A 724 15.98 25.32 21.93
CA THR A 724 17.36 25.53 21.50
C THR A 724 17.60 24.87 20.15
N MET A 725 18.11 25.67 19.19
CA MET A 725 18.43 25.21 17.83
C MET A 725 19.86 25.56 17.48
N ILE A 726 20.50 24.71 16.71
CA ILE A 726 21.79 24.97 16.04
C ILE A 726 21.55 25.01 14.52
N ASN A 727 22.58 25.16 13.73
CA ASN A 727 22.51 25.04 12.27
C ASN A 727 23.36 23.86 11.79
N ALA A 728 23.26 23.53 10.49
CA ALA A 728 23.97 22.42 9.89
C ALA A 728 25.51 22.52 10.07
N ASP A 729 26.08 23.74 10.01
CA ASP A 729 27.53 23.95 10.20
C ASP A 729 27.96 23.61 11.63
N ILE A 730 27.19 24.06 12.63
CA ILE A 730 27.44 23.75 14.05
C ILE A 730 27.26 22.24 14.29
N PHE A 731 26.23 21.64 13.72
CA PHE A 731 26.00 20.18 13.81
C PHE A 731 27.19 19.40 13.23
N SER A 732 27.71 19.81 12.06
CA SER A 732 28.87 19.16 11.43
C SER A 732 30.14 19.25 12.33
N VAL A 733 30.33 20.37 12.99
CA VAL A 733 31.45 20.55 13.97
C VAL A 733 31.21 19.68 15.21
N LEU A 734 29.97 19.56 15.69
CA LEU A 734 29.62 18.72 16.82
C LEU A 734 29.88 17.23 16.49
N ALA A 735 29.46 16.76 15.32
CA ALA A 735 29.68 15.38 14.87
C ALA A 735 31.16 15.00 14.75
N MET A 736 32.09 16.01 14.61
CA MET A 736 33.51 15.82 14.62
C MET A 736 34.15 16.01 16.03
N GLY A 737 33.35 16.08 17.09
CA GLY A 737 33.81 16.28 18.45
C GLY A 737 34.35 17.69 18.70
N GLY A 738 33.84 18.71 18.00
CA GLY A 738 34.29 20.11 18.11
C GLY A 738 33.57 20.95 19.17
N HIS A 739 32.79 20.32 20.07
CA HIS A 739 32.08 21.00 21.14
C HIS A 739 32.25 20.29 22.47
N TYR A 740 32.17 21.02 23.57
CA TYR A 740 32.25 20.47 24.92
C TYR A 740 31.34 21.23 25.90
N VAL A 741 30.91 20.55 26.94
CA VAL A 741 30.24 21.16 28.08
C VAL A 741 31.28 21.54 29.13
N ASN A 742 31.12 22.73 29.75
CA ASN A 742 31.93 23.18 30.90
C ASN A 742 30.98 23.60 32.04
N VAL A 743 31.29 23.12 33.26
CA VAL A 743 30.58 23.48 34.52
C VAL A 743 31.49 24.27 35.41
N HIS A 744 31.05 25.45 35.80
CA HIS A 744 31.84 26.44 36.55
C HIS A 744 31.44 26.48 38.02
N THR A 745 32.43 26.64 38.90
CA THR A 745 32.19 26.85 40.34
C THR A 745 32.90 28.10 40.81
N PRO A 746 32.58 28.66 42.01
CA PRO A 746 33.33 29.75 42.61
C PRO A 746 34.81 29.44 42.84
N ALA A 747 35.15 28.15 43.08
CA ALA A 747 36.53 27.69 43.26
C ALA A 747 37.28 27.60 41.93
N ASN A 748 36.59 27.21 40.86
CA ASN A 748 37.13 27.07 39.51
C ASN A 748 36.29 27.88 38.52
N PRO A 749 36.43 29.21 38.45
CA PRO A 749 35.58 30.08 37.62
C PRO A 749 35.78 29.87 36.10
N SER A 750 36.92 29.25 35.71
CA SER A 750 37.18 28.90 34.29
C SER A 750 36.62 27.56 33.90
N GLY A 751 36.14 26.78 34.85
CA GLY A 751 35.55 25.44 34.68
C GLY A 751 36.11 24.46 35.72
N GLU A 752 35.27 23.69 36.36
CA GLU A 752 35.63 22.59 37.24
C GLU A 752 35.46 21.23 36.58
N LEU A 753 34.39 21.09 35.81
CA LEU A 753 34.14 19.87 35.03
C LEU A 753 33.95 20.17 33.54
N ARG A 754 34.64 19.40 32.73
CA ARG A 754 34.51 19.44 31.26
C ARG A 754 34.14 18.06 30.72
N GLY A 755 33.24 18.02 29.78
CA GLY A 755 32.90 16.83 28.99
C GLY A 755 32.90 17.11 27.49
N GLN A 756 33.74 16.43 26.71
CA GLN A 756 33.72 16.54 25.25
C GLN A 756 32.50 15.81 24.69
N ILE A 757 31.75 16.48 23.82
CA ILE A 757 30.57 15.89 23.14
C ILE A 757 31.11 15.14 21.92
N GLN A 758 31.15 13.81 21.97
CA GLN A 758 31.67 12.94 20.89
C GLN A 758 31.16 11.50 21.03
#